data_faa0985fe967f6e72936058e5596c3a0
#
_entry.id   faa0985fe967f6e72936058e5596c3a0
#
_cell.length_a   1.000
_cell.length_b   1.000
_cell.length_c   1.000
_cell.angle_alpha   90.00
_cell.angle_beta   90.00
_cell.angle_gamma   90.00
#
_symmetry.space_group_name_H-M   'P 1'
#
loop_
_entity.id
_entity.type
_entity.pdbx_description
1 polymer ?
#
loop_
_entity_poly.entity_id
_entity_poly.type
_entity_poly.pdbx_seq_one_letter_code
_entity_poly.pdbx_strand_id
1 'polypeptide(L)'
;MKKETKKLIAAGIVMALSCGAWGSVSAQDCIQVTQESASKTITGTDIVFDKKTVDVSEYSSKTSMYVKNNGKIEVTSDKLSFKAIKAGSDFKGADYFAGWLDGNGTIDINTKELYIGSKEVGADRGFQMKNAGNTLNIIADKIISYTGDGFINAQGNTGTSVANIGTADHRVGYFEAHTTFGKDDYGVAILQANEGNTVNLYADKAILDGSTNKNGGVIGTGGYGTVNVNTKDLTIDGNICGTYGGMDTHGKKALLNIVTDTLHMKGDVNIGSAGSGHSNFSRNTEVNIKANTSAVIDGNINVVGNQSNKNNTNDSSTLNITFNGDSQITGDINVKGSDADMDTQKVIVNLGGTGNMTASKGVYNVDNNANVNFTGGQWAINEWNTADGKDVGNAAVKSGASVDVNGASMTVGNLETAGTLNLKSKDGKATNISAETLKGANGTVTTDSLENKIQAETSEATGLTVKGNGDIADQIAADASKAKVLANVVTSGNGNDAKSAASGIEADAGVISGGFRAAVKDGGIEKFTEFVNTSNQAVSSMTNLSLMTWRQENNDMNKRLGEVRASEGSQGIWARMARGQSKYGQQGIKNQYNYYQLGYDSKISDDWILGGAFTYTDGDSSYTNGSGTNKHTGFAVYGSNLRDDGSFIDLIAKYAHMKNDFDVNGGVGSGDYSTNGLSFSAEYGKRFQQEGYWIEPQAELTYGRVSSADFTTKRGAKVHQDSMDSLVGRLGFSLGKDIKQGNVYVRASYLYDFQGDTSVTMSKGGAATSFKTDLGGGWWEFGVGTNLDLGHDTHFYLDVETTAGGDVDTPWQWNAGVRYSF
;
A
#
# COMPACT_ATOMS: atom_id res chain seq x y z
N MET A 1 13.71 -35.17 23.85
CA MET A 1 14.46 -35.03 25.11
C MET A 1 13.60 -34.29 26.10
N LYS A 2 12.90 -35.05 26.92
CA LYS A 2 12.10 -34.61 28.06
C LYS A 2 12.87 -35.08 29.29
N LYS A 3 13.21 -34.11 30.16
CA LYS A 3 13.63 -34.29 31.57
C LYS A 3 14.77 -33.34 31.90
N GLU A 4 14.40 -32.10 32.22
CA GLU A 4 15.22 -31.25 33.11
C GLU A 4 14.58 -29.95 33.54
N THR A 5 13.27 -29.78 33.37
CA THR A 5 12.55 -28.58 33.83
C THR A 5 11.61 -28.89 35.01
N LYS A 6 11.95 -29.86 35.85
CA LYS A 6 11.16 -30.20 37.05
C LYS A 6 11.95 -30.24 38.37
N LYS A 7 13.06 -29.49 38.44
CA LYS A 7 13.85 -29.45 39.69
C LYS A 7 14.07 -28.08 40.33
N LEU A 8 13.32 -27.04 39.95
CA LEU A 8 13.41 -25.72 40.60
C LEU A 8 12.09 -25.26 41.26
N ILE A 9 11.06 -26.09 41.35
CA ILE A 9 9.78 -25.81 42.05
C ILE A 9 9.63 -26.62 43.31
N ALA A 10 10.63 -27.33 43.79
CA ALA A 10 10.53 -28.22 44.95
C ALA A 10 11.37 -27.80 46.15
N ALA A 11 11.81 -26.55 46.25
CA ALA A 11 12.54 -26.07 47.45
C ALA A 11 11.87 -24.91 48.17
N GLY A 12 10.61 -24.60 47.89
CA GLY A 12 9.85 -23.52 48.54
C GLY A 12 8.56 -23.96 49.26
N ILE A 13 8.30 -25.26 49.38
CA ILE A 13 7.11 -25.75 50.08
C ILE A 13 7.55 -26.73 51.22
N VAL A 14 8.12 -26.21 52.24
CA VAL A 14 8.09 -26.85 53.61
C VAL A 14 8.12 -25.76 54.65
N MET A 15 7.06 -25.69 55.43
CA MET A 15 6.75 -24.99 56.63
C MET A 15 5.82 -23.75 56.51
N ALA A 16 4.59 -24.01 56.29
CA ALA A 16 3.50 -23.22 56.85
C ALA A 16 2.23 -24.10 56.93
N LEU A 17 2.30 -25.22 57.68
CA LEU A 17 1.13 -25.90 58.20
C LEU A 17 1.08 -25.59 59.70
N SER A 18 0.56 -24.39 60.03
CA SER A 18 -0.07 -24.13 61.30
C SER A 18 -1.36 -23.35 61.06
N CYS A 19 -2.44 -24.03 61.31
CA CYS A 19 -3.83 -23.62 61.35
C CYS A 19 -4.06 -22.12 61.49
N GLY A 20 -4.77 -21.51 60.58
CA GLY A 20 -5.35 -20.21 60.82
C GLY A 20 -6.41 -19.92 59.74
N ALA A 21 -7.63 -19.81 60.16
CA ALA A 21 -8.83 -19.55 59.38
C ALA A 21 -8.63 -18.57 58.26
N TRP A 22 -9.16 -18.90 57.08
CA TRP A 22 -9.33 -18.00 55.92
C TRP A 22 -10.37 -16.94 56.34
N GLY A 23 -9.87 -15.83 56.97
CA GLY A 23 -10.69 -14.69 57.28
C GLY A 23 -10.25 -13.50 56.44
N SER A 24 -11.19 -12.75 55.87
CA SER A 24 -10.94 -11.46 55.26
C SER A 24 -10.30 -10.54 56.27
N VAL A 25 -9.06 -10.14 56.07
CA VAL A 25 -8.41 -9.11 56.91
C VAL A 25 -8.93 -7.75 56.43
N SER A 26 -9.80 -7.15 57.20
CA SER A 26 -10.47 -5.88 56.87
C SER A 26 -9.61 -4.63 57.06
N ALA A 27 -8.51 -4.72 57.82
CA ALA A 27 -7.54 -3.62 57.93
C ALA A 27 -6.20 -4.15 58.41
N GLN A 28 -5.13 -3.79 57.71
CA GLN A 28 -3.76 -4.12 58.06
C GLN A 28 -3.09 -2.91 58.76
N ASP A 29 -2.37 -3.13 59.85
CA ASP A 29 -1.49 -2.12 60.41
C ASP A 29 -0.32 -1.84 59.47
N CYS A 30 0.19 -0.61 59.48
CA CYS A 30 1.38 -0.24 58.69
C CYS A 30 2.59 -1.12 59.09
N ILE A 31 3.45 -1.35 58.09
CA ILE A 31 4.57 -2.26 58.21
C ILE A 31 5.88 -1.48 58.10
N GLN A 32 6.73 -1.71 59.08
CA GLN A 32 8.07 -1.14 59.11
C GLN A 32 9.12 -2.25 59.32
N VAL A 33 10.16 -2.23 58.52
CA VAL A 33 11.36 -3.08 58.60
C VAL A 33 12.58 -2.16 58.51
N THR A 34 13.17 -1.86 59.64
CA THR A 34 14.30 -0.92 59.75
C THR A 34 15.57 -1.54 60.32
N GLN A 35 15.52 -2.79 60.77
CA GLN A 35 16.69 -3.55 61.23
C GLN A 35 17.41 -4.17 60.07
N GLU A 36 18.72 -4.25 60.16
CA GLU A 36 19.56 -4.81 59.09
C GLU A 36 19.18 -6.26 58.78
N SER A 37 18.93 -6.54 57.50
CA SER A 37 18.57 -7.86 56.94
C SER A 37 17.31 -8.51 57.57
N ALA A 38 16.43 -7.76 58.24
CA ALA A 38 15.19 -8.27 58.75
C ALA A 38 14.15 -8.46 57.60
N SER A 39 13.28 -9.47 57.78
CA SER A 39 12.23 -9.76 56.77
C SER A 39 10.86 -9.84 57.47
N LYS A 40 9.80 -9.37 56.76
CA LYS A 40 8.42 -9.49 57.21
C LYS A 40 7.55 -9.97 56.04
N THR A 41 6.90 -11.10 56.20
CA THR A 41 5.98 -11.68 55.20
C THR A 41 4.56 -11.50 55.65
N ILE A 42 3.67 -11.14 54.73
CA ILE A 42 2.23 -10.98 54.96
C ILE A 42 1.50 -11.80 53.91
N THR A 43 0.54 -12.59 54.40
CA THR A 43 -0.28 -13.41 53.50
C THR A 43 -1.75 -13.27 53.88
N GLY A 44 -2.61 -13.10 52.90
CA GLY A 44 -4.08 -12.98 53.12
C GLY A 44 -4.84 -12.97 51.80
N THR A 45 -6.15 -13.13 51.85
CA THR A 45 -7.02 -13.08 50.66
C THR A 45 -7.28 -11.66 50.20
N ASP A 46 -7.67 -10.80 51.14
CA ASP A 46 -7.93 -9.36 50.91
C ASP A 46 -7.16 -8.55 51.97
N ILE A 47 -6.12 -7.86 51.55
CA ILE A 47 -5.27 -7.07 52.43
C ILE A 47 -5.53 -5.58 52.13
N VAL A 48 -5.94 -4.84 53.15
CA VAL A 48 -6.26 -3.42 53.07
C VAL A 48 -5.42 -2.61 54.01
N PHE A 49 -4.58 -1.71 53.51
CA PHE A 49 -3.95 -0.65 54.27
C PHE A 49 -4.89 0.55 54.34
N ASP A 50 -5.50 0.77 55.56
CA ASP A 50 -6.46 1.84 55.77
C ASP A 50 -5.99 2.78 56.90
N LYS A 51 -5.64 4.01 56.55
CA LYS A 51 -5.41 5.18 57.43
C LYS A 51 -4.27 5.13 58.45
N LYS A 52 -3.63 4.00 58.68
CA LYS A 52 -2.45 3.91 59.56
C LYS A 52 -1.20 4.07 58.76
N THR A 53 -0.30 4.94 59.18
CA THR A 53 0.97 5.25 58.52
C THR A 53 2.14 5.17 59.49
N VAL A 54 3.30 4.87 58.97
CA VAL A 54 4.59 5.05 59.63
C VAL A 54 5.15 6.40 59.21
N ASP A 55 5.61 7.18 60.20
CA ASP A 55 6.33 8.41 59.91
C ASP A 55 7.74 8.10 59.45
N VAL A 56 8.07 8.56 58.25
CA VAL A 56 9.44 8.59 57.75
C VAL A 56 10.03 9.93 58.22
N SER A 57 10.46 9.98 59.49
CA SER A 57 10.80 11.21 60.22
C SER A 57 11.91 12.04 59.53
N GLU A 58 12.76 11.40 58.72
CA GLU A 58 13.86 12.03 58.03
C GLU A 58 13.36 12.89 56.84
N TYR A 59 12.13 12.66 56.36
CA TYR A 59 11.59 13.30 55.15
C TYR A 59 10.20 13.94 55.38
N SER A 60 9.71 14.01 56.61
CA SER A 60 8.34 14.50 56.93
C SER A 60 7.23 13.80 56.16
N SER A 61 7.43 12.55 55.77
CA SER A 61 6.54 11.76 54.91
C SER A 61 5.90 10.62 55.68
N LYS A 62 4.77 10.10 55.18
CA LYS A 62 4.00 8.99 55.77
C LYS A 62 3.82 7.85 54.74
N THR A 63 3.95 6.61 55.17
CA THR A 63 3.82 5.45 54.32
C THR A 63 3.14 4.26 54.96
N SER A 64 2.48 3.42 54.20
CA SER A 64 1.90 2.16 54.69
C SER A 64 2.96 1.06 54.86
N MET A 65 3.96 1.02 53.97
CA MET A 65 5.07 0.07 54.02
C MET A 65 6.39 0.84 54.01
N TYR A 66 7.25 0.59 55.00
CA TYR A 66 8.57 1.20 55.08
C TYR A 66 9.66 0.14 55.28
N VAL A 67 10.65 0.16 54.41
CA VAL A 67 11.78 -0.76 54.46
C VAL A 67 13.10 -0.04 54.23
N LYS A 68 14.11 -0.34 55.07
CA LYS A 68 15.50 0.16 54.89
C LYS A 68 16.53 -0.85 55.35
N ASN A 69 17.81 -0.53 55.16
CA ASN A 69 18.97 -1.26 55.70
C ASN A 69 18.99 -2.76 55.34
N ASN A 70 18.90 -3.10 54.04
CA ASN A 70 18.84 -4.48 53.56
C ASN A 70 17.61 -5.28 54.09
N GLY A 71 16.58 -4.59 54.61
CA GLY A 71 15.34 -5.23 55.05
C GLY A 71 14.46 -5.66 53.87
N LYS A 72 13.51 -6.58 54.19
CA LYS A 72 12.59 -7.11 53.18
C LYS A 72 11.15 -7.15 53.66
N ILE A 73 10.21 -6.72 52.82
CA ILE A 73 8.77 -6.91 52.96
C ILE A 73 8.26 -7.79 51.82
N GLU A 74 7.56 -8.86 52.15
CA GLU A 74 6.90 -9.74 51.18
C GLU A 74 5.40 -9.73 51.43
N VAL A 75 4.60 -9.49 50.37
CA VAL A 75 3.15 -9.49 50.41
C VAL A 75 2.59 -10.48 49.40
N THR A 76 1.77 -11.41 49.88
CA THR A 76 1.06 -12.35 48.99
C THR A 76 -0.43 -12.30 49.31
N SER A 77 -1.26 -12.02 48.29
CA SER A 77 -2.70 -11.90 48.45
C SER A 77 -3.46 -12.19 47.16
N ASP A 78 -4.77 -12.36 47.23
CA ASP A 78 -5.61 -12.27 46.05
C ASP A 78 -5.87 -10.79 45.68
N LYS A 79 -6.06 -9.95 46.70
CA LYS A 79 -6.29 -8.51 46.54
C LYS A 79 -5.49 -7.71 47.55
N LEU A 80 -4.81 -6.68 47.05
CA LEU A 80 -4.06 -5.73 47.88
C LEU A 80 -4.57 -4.30 47.60
N SER A 81 -4.95 -3.57 48.62
CA SER A 81 -5.49 -2.22 48.50
C SER A 81 -4.82 -1.25 49.48
N PHE A 82 -4.39 -0.11 48.94
CA PHE A 82 -3.96 1.05 49.69
C PHE A 82 -5.04 2.12 49.60
N LYS A 83 -5.80 2.31 50.69
CA LYS A 83 -6.82 3.34 50.73
C LYS A 83 -6.16 4.69 50.93
N ALA A 84 -6.50 5.62 50.05
CA ALA A 84 -6.01 6.98 50.11
C ALA A 84 -6.49 7.69 51.40
N ILE A 85 -5.59 8.43 51.98
CA ILE A 85 -5.95 9.46 52.97
C ILE A 85 -6.11 10.75 52.17
N LYS A 86 -7.33 11.31 52.14
CA LYS A 86 -7.54 12.65 51.62
C LYS A 86 -6.71 13.60 52.47
N ALA A 87 -5.80 14.33 51.86
CA ALA A 87 -5.17 15.47 52.49
C ALA A 87 -6.27 16.47 52.88
N GLY A 88 -6.80 16.37 54.08
CA GLY A 88 -7.66 17.40 54.65
C GLY A 88 -6.78 18.57 55.02
N SER A 89 -7.40 19.69 55.38
CA SER A 89 -6.75 20.92 55.86
C SER A 89 -5.75 20.72 57.00
N ASP A 90 -5.68 19.54 57.57
CA ASP A 90 -4.84 19.17 58.73
C ASP A 90 -3.47 18.55 58.34
N PHE A 91 -3.26 18.18 57.06
CA PHE A 91 -1.99 17.64 56.56
C PHE A 91 -1.21 18.69 55.76
N LYS A 92 -0.90 19.80 56.34
CA LYS A 92 0.07 20.74 55.79
C LYS A 92 1.46 20.10 55.83
N GLY A 93 1.92 19.57 54.69
CA GLY A 93 3.33 19.26 54.39
C GLY A 93 3.77 17.81 54.60
N ALA A 94 2.89 16.80 54.62
CA ALA A 94 3.32 15.40 54.66
C ALA A 94 2.75 14.63 53.45
N ASP A 95 3.66 14.14 52.60
CA ASP A 95 3.31 13.27 51.46
C ASP A 95 2.98 11.85 51.98
N TYR A 96 1.91 11.23 51.43
CA TYR A 96 1.53 9.86 51.73
C TYR A 96 1.91 8.90 50.61
N PHE A 97 2.66 7.84 50.92
CA PHE A 97 3.13 6.80 50.03
C PHE A 97 2.53 5.43 50.34
N ALA A 98 2.19 4.64 49.35
CA ALA A 98 1.83 3.24 49.53
C ALA A 98 3.04 2.43 50.04
N GLY A 99 4.23 2.67 49.50
CA GLY A 99 5.47 2.07 49.96
C GLY A 99 6.67 3.02 49.82
N TRP A 100 7.58 2.92 50.84
CA TRP A 100 8.84 3.66 50.88
C TRP A 100 10.02 2.71 51.11
N LEU A 101 10.97 2.72 50.16
CA LEU A 101 12.18 1.92 50.18
C LEU A 101 13.41 2.85 50.35
N ASP A 102 14.29 2.51 51.30
CA ASP A 102 15.44 3.34 51.63
C ASP A 102 16.68 2.46 51.87
N GLY A 103 17.75 2.69 51.10
CA GLY A 103 19.03 2.03 51.25
C GLY A 103 19.00 0.49 51.27
N ASN A 104 19.04 -0.12 50.07
CA ASN A 104 19.01 -1.57 49.89
C ASN A 104 17.71 -2.27 50.41
N GLY A 105 16.62 -1.55 50.59
CA GLY A 105 15.32 -2.13 50.97
C GLY A 105 14.68 -2.91 49.84
N THR A 106 13.98 -4.00 50.14
CA THR A 106 13.24 -4.82 49.16
C THR A 106 11.76 -4.89 49.54
N ILE A 107 10.88 -4.64 48.60
CA ILE A 107 9.43 -4.92 48.67
C ILE A 107 9.05 -5.86 47.50
N ASP A 108 8.56 -7.05 47.84
CA ASP A 108 8.05 -8.02 46.90
C ASP A 108 6.52 -8.14 47.08
N ILE A 109 5.75 -7.83 46.04
CA ILE A 109 4.30 -7.92 46.04
C ILE A 109 3.90 -8.97 45.01
N ASN A 110 3.17 -9.99 45.46
CA ASN A 110 2.57 -11.00 44.64
C ASN A 110 1.05 -11.06 44.91
N THR A 111 0.25 -10.53 43.98
CA THR A 111 -1.21 -10.43 44.19
C THR A 111 -1.92 -10.60 42.84
N LYS A 112 -3.19 -10.99 42.87
CA LYS A 112 -3.99 -10.96 41.63
C LYS A 112 -4.40 -9.53 41.28
N GLU A 113 -4.80 -8.74 42.32
CA GLU A 113 -5.26 -7.38 42.06
C GLU A 113 -4.56 -6.40 43.04
N LEU A 114 -4.03 -5.30 42.49
CA LEU A 114 -3.45 -4.20 43.29
C LEU A 114 -4.22 -2.91 43.03
N TYR A 115 -4.67 -2.26 44.13
CA TYR A 115 -5.35 -0.97 44.08
C TYR A 115 -4.62 0.06 44.96
N ILE A 116 -4.35 1.24 44.40
CA ILE A 116 -3.76 2.38 45.10
C ILE A 116 -4.67 3.59 44.92
N GLY A 117 -5.27 4.07 46.01
CA GLY A 117 -6.27 5.13 45.92
C GLY A 117 -7.58 4.73 45.26
N SER A 118 -8.40 5.71 44.94
CA SER A 118 -9.63 5.59 44.15
C SER A 118 -9.83 6.85 43.32
N LYS A 119 -10.76 6.79 42.36
CA LYS A 119 -11.10 7.95 41.51
C LYS A 119 -11.58 9.16 42.31
N GLU A 120 -12.28 8.94 43.41
CA GLU A 120 -12.81 10.00 44.31
C GLU A 120 -11.73 10.51 45.26
N VAL A 121 -10.82 9.63 45.72
CA VAL A 121 -9.78 9.93 46.67
C VAL A 121 -8.48 9.24 46.26
N GLY A 122 -7.60 9.98 45.57
CA GLY A 122 -6.28 9.51 45.21
C GLY A 122 -5.32 9.38 46.40
N ALA A 123 -4.31 8.52 46.32
CA ALA A 123 -3.14 8.58 47.20
C ALA A 123 -2.21 9.71 46.72
N ASP A 124 -1.36 10.27 47.58
CA ASP A 124 -0.41 11.28 47.12
C ASP A 124 0.57 10.66 46.10
N ARG A 125 1.15 9.49 46.43
CA ARG A 125 2.10 8.76 45.61
C ARG A 125 1.96 7.25 45.79
N GLY A 126 2.40 6.48 44.81
CA GLY A 126 2.50 5.03 44.87
C GLY A 126 3.73 4.57 45.66
N PHE A 127 4.83 4.27 44.99
CA PHE A 127 6.07 3.79 45.62
C PHE A 127 7.22 4.77 45.41
N GLN A 128 7.86 5.10 46.51
CA GLN A 128 9.06 5.93 46.57
C GLN A 128 10.28 5.05 46.83
N MET A 129 11.31 5.17 46.01
CA MET A 129 12.61 4.54 46.22
C MET A 129 13.65 5.64 46.45
N LYS A 130 14.20 5.70 47.67
CA LYS A 130 15.18 6.69 48.06
C LYS A 130 16.53 6.03 48.33
N ASN A 131 17.61 6.72 48.04
CA ASN A 131 18.97 6.18 48.13
C ASN A 131 19.23 4.96 47.18
N ALA A 132 20.38 4.34 47.26
CA ALA A 132 20.80 3.27 46.33
C ALA A 132 20.34 1.87 46.75
N GLY A 133 20.28 0.95 45.81
CA GLY A 133 20.17 -0.49 46.05
C GLY A 133 18.78 -1.01 46.36
N ASN A 134 17.75 -0.20 46.25
CA ASN A 134 16.39 -0.66 46.52
C ASN A 134 15.83 -1.54 45.39
N THR A 135 15.01 -2.51 45.79
CA THR A 135 14.31 -3.40 44.85
C THR A 135 12.82 -3.44 45.13
N LEU A 136 12.03 -3.11 44.14
CA LEU A 136 10.56 -3.26 44.18
C LEU A 136 10.15 -4.25 43.11
N ASN A 137 9.51 -5.33 43.49
CA ASN A 137 8.93 -6.28 42.54
C ASN A 137 7.42 -6.37 42.75
N ILE A 138 6.64 -6.18 41.70
CA ILE A 138 5.18 -6.29 41.73
C ILE A 138 4.78 -7.30 40.65
N ILE A 139 4.23 -8.42 41.10
CA ILE A 139 3.57 -9.43 40.24
C ILE A 139 2.09 -9.35 40.49
N ALA A 140 1.30 -9.02 39.50
CA ALA A 140 -0.15 -8.90 39.60
C ALA A 140 -0.84 -9.18 38.25
N ASP A 141 -2.07 -9.68 38.27
CA ASP A 141 -2.89 -9.80 37.06
C ASP A 141 -3.49 -8.44 36.66
N LYS A 142 -3.81 -7.62 37.69
CA LYS A 142 -4.43 -6.31 37.52
C LYS A 142 -3.88 -5.28 38.49
N ILE A 143 -3.58 -4.09 38.01
CA ILE A 143 -3.15 -2.94 38.80
C ILE A 143 -4.00 -1.73 38.41
N ILE A 144 -4.61 -1.06 39.39
CA ILE A 144 -5.28 0.22 39.22
C ILE A 144 -4.77 1.20 40.29
N SER A 145 -4.28 2.35 39.83
CA SER A 145 -3.70 3.37 40.67
C SER A 145 -4.27 4.75 40.35
N TYR A 146 -4.68 5.44 41.40
CA TYR A 146 -5.03 6.86 41.42
C TYR A 146 -4.11 7.57 42.39
N THR A 147 -3.12 8.29 41.89
CA THR A 147 -2.12 8.99 42.70
C THR A 147 -2.04 10.47 42.34
N GLY A 148 -1.58 11.29 43.26
CA GLY A 148 -1.29 12.70 42.96
C GLY A 148 -0.08 12.83 42.09
N ASP A 149 1.03 12.26 42.51
CA ASP A 149 2.35 12.50 41.94
C ASP A 149 3.00 11.30 41.21
N GLY A 150 2.27 10.24 40.92
CA GLY A 150 2.77 9.11 40.15
C GLY A 150 2.79 7.77 40.90
N PHE A 151 2.91 6.71 40.09
CA PHE A 151 2.89 5.34 40.63
C PHE A 151 4.26 4.86 41.12
N ILE A 152 5.31 5.10 40.39
CA ILE A 152 6.71 4.80 40.77
C ILE A 152 7.57 6.05 40.66
N ASN A 153 8.25 6.37 41.75
CA ASN A 153 9.28 7.40 41.76
C ASN A 153 10.57 6.83 42.35
N ALA A 154 11.48 6.44 41.46
CA ALA A 154 12.81 5.97 41.84
C ALA A 154 13.79 7.15 41.91
N GLN A 155 13.90 7.75 43.08
CA GLN A 155 14.80 8.89 43.39
C GLN A 155 15.97 8.43 44.26
N GLY A 156 17.10 8.15 43.70
CA GLY A 156 18.27 7.80 44.45
C GLY A 156 19.50 8.54 43.94
N ASN A 157 20.27 9.21 44.79
CA ASN A 157 21.39 10.06 44.36
C ASN A 157 22.62 9.29 43.86
N THR A 158 22.62 7.97 43.85
CA THR A 158 23.77 7.15 43.44
C THR A 158 23.41 5.83 42.73
N GLY A 159 22.21 5.75 42.26
CA GLY A 159 21.60 4.84 41.29
C GLY A 159 22.03 3.38 41.21
N THR A 160 21.32 2.49 41.87
CA THR A 160 21.24 1.06 41.56
C THR A 160 19.86 0.49 41.95
N SER A 161 18.84 1.33 42.16
CA SER A 161 17.51 0.86 42.54
C SER A 161 16.74 0.41 41.30
N VAL A 162 15.97 -0.68 41.46
CA VAL A 162 15.19 -1.29 40.37
C VAL A 162 13.75 -1.52 40.82
N ALA A 163 12.80 -1.03 40.03
CA ALA A 163 11.37 -1.34 40.16
C ALA A 163 10.93 -2.20 38.96
N ASN A 164 10.40 -3.38 39.22
CA ASN A 164 9.83 -4.29 38.23
C ASN A 164 8.32 -4.42 38.45
N ILE A 165 7.53 -4.03 37.49
CA ILE A 165 6.07 -4.15 37.46
C ILE A 165 5.76 -5.20 36.38
N GLY A 166 5.42 -6.41 36.80
CA GLY A 166 5.42 -7.59 35.95
C GLY A 166 6.84 -8.02 35.53
N THR A 167 6.91 -9.07 34.75
CA THR A 167 8.12 -9.57 34.09
C THR A 167 7.79 -10.01 32.67
N ALA A 168 8.79 -10.37 31.89
CA ALA A 168 8.55 -10.91 30.54
C ALA A 168 7.69 -12.18 30.54
N ASP A 169 7.88 -13.04 31.59
CA ASP A 169 7.16 -14.32 31.74
C ASP A 169 5.84 -14.18 32.51
N HIS A 170 5.67 -13.14 33.34
CA HIS A 170 4.49 -12.84 34.13
C HIS A 170 4.09 -11.36 33.94
N ARG A 171 3.48 -11.08 32.81
CA ARG A 171 3.02 -9.73 32.48
C ARG A 171 1.78 -9.37 33.31
N VAL A 172 1.64 -8.11 33.68
CA VAL A 172 0.40 -7.58 34.22
C VAL A 172 -0.65 -7.60 33.10
N GLY A 173 -1.75 -8.34 33.28
CA GLY A 173 -2.80 -8.42 32.23
C GLY A 173 -3.44 -7.06 31.97
N TYR A 174 -3.70 -6.28 33.01
CA TYR A 174 -4.26 -4.92 32.95
C TYR A 174 -3.60 -3.97 33.92
N PHE A 175 -2.93 -2.96 33.40
CA PHE A 175 -2.31 -1.88 34.15
C PHE A 175 -2.98 -0.55 33.85
N GLU A 176 -3.48 0.15 34.87
CA GLU A 176 -4.11 1.46 34.74
C GLU A 176 -3.61 2.38 35.85
N ALA A 177 -3.03 3.51 35.50
CA ALA A 177 -2.51 4.48 36.45
C ALA A 177 -2.87 5.91 36.03
N HIS A 178 -3.44 6.64 36.98
CA HIS A 178 -3.88 8.02 36.82
C HIS A 178 -3.14 8.94 37.79
N THR A 179 -2.79 10.16 37.31
CA THR A 179 -2.38 11.26 38.17
C THR A 179 -3.59 12.19 38.42
N THR A 180 -3.88 12.49 39.70
CA THR A 180 -5.07 13.25 40.08
C THR A 180 -4.79 14.69 40.52
N PHE A 181 -3.51 15.06 40.67
CA PHE A 181 -3.10 16.42 41.09
C PHE A 181 -2.34 17.10 39.97
N GLY A 182 -2.75 18.28 39.64
CA GLY A 182 -2.08 19.06 38.60
C GLY A 182 -2.41 20.53 38.74
N LYS A 183 -1.86 21.20 39.73
CA LYS A 183 -2.08 22.64 39.68
C LYS A 183 -0.85 23.50 39.69
N ASP A 184 0.22 23.26 40.24
CA ASP A 184 1.31 24.25 40.21
C ASP A 184 2.69 23.68 40.52
N ASP A 185 2.85 22.37 40.62
CA ASP A 185 4.14 21.77 40.88
C ASP A 185 4.66 20.96 39.71
N TYR A 186 5.96 20.84 39.58
CA TYR A 186 6.69 19.95 38.69
C TYR A 186 6.35 18.49 39.07
N GLY A 187 5.12 18.08 38.69
CA GLY A 187 4.56 16.78 39.07
C GLY A 187 5.47 15.63 38.58
N VAL A 188 5.55 14.58 39.35
CA VAL A 188 6.30 13.38 39.05
C VAL A 188 5.55 12.56 38.00
N ALA A 189 6.25 12.02 37.01
CA ALA A 189 5.63 11.13 36.05
C ALA A 189 5.07 9.87 36.70
N ILE A 190 4.06 9.25 36.11
CA ILE A 190 3.48 7.97 36.57
C ILE A 190 4.59 6.91 36.71
N LEU A 191 5.50 6.84 35.76
CA LEU A 191 6.70 6.01 35.79
C LEU A 191 7.92 6.91 35.67
N GLN A 192 8.69 7.04 36.77
CA GLN A 192 9.87 7.89 36.82
C GLN A 192 11.09 7.14 37.38
N ALA A 193 12.21 7.21 36.70
CA ALA A 193 13.53 6.76 37.11
C ALA A 193 14.53 7.91 37.05
N ASN A 194 15.18 8.19 38.17
CA ASN A 194 16.19 9.24 38.31
C ASN A 194 17.60 8.61 38.54
N GLU A 195 18.64 9.31 38.15
CA GLU A 195 20.03 9.10 38.55
C GLU A 195 20.53 7.63 38.55
N GLY A 196 20.35 6.91 37.45
CA GLY A 196 20.83 5.55 37.23
C GLY A 196 19.91 4.45 37.78
N ASN A 197 18.78 4.82 38.32
CA ASN A 197 17.74 3.85 38.69
C ASN A 197 17.01 3.34 37.47
N THR A 198 16.33 2.19 37.63
CA THR A 198 15.59 1.54 36.52
C THR A 198 14.15 1.26 36.94
N VAL A 199 13.21 1.59 36.06
CA VAL A 199 11.80 1.22 36.20
C VAL A 199 11.41 0.39 34.99
N ASN A 200 10.89 -0.81 35.22
CA ASN A 200 10.44 -1.74 34.19
C ASN A 200 8.92 -1.99 34.33
N LEU A 201 8.19 -1.83 33.25
CA LEU A 201 6.77 -2.20 33.12
C LEU A 201 6.60 -3.27 32.04
N TYR A 202 6.06 -4.41 32.43
CA TYR A 202 5.62 -5.47 31.52
C TYR A 202 4.12 -5.69 31.70
N ALA A 203 3.32 -5.25 30.75
CA ALA A 203 1.86 -5.41 30.79
C ALA A 203 1.32 -5.86 29.42
N ASP A 204 0.18 -6.54 29.42
CA ASP A 204 -0.52 -6.79 28.17
C ASP A 204 -1.25 -5.53 27.73
N LYS A 205 -2.04 -4.93 28.61
CA LYS A 205 -2.67 -3.64 28.39
C LYS A 205 -2.23 -2.65 29.45
N ALA A 206 -1.79 -1.46 29.03
CA ALA A 206 -1.45 -0.37 29.93
C ALA A 206 -2.16 0.92 29.56
N ILE A 207 -2.73 1.60 30.54
CA ILE A 207 -3.33 2.93 30.43
C ILE A 207 -2.61 3.84 31.43
N LEU A 208 -1.98 4.89 30.92
CA LEU A 208 -1.24 5.88 31.68
C LEU A 208 -1.91 7.24 31.43
N ASP A 209 -2.66 7.72 32.41
CA ASP A 209 -3.42 8.97 32.32
C ASP A 209 -2.85 10.04 33.26
N GLY A 210 -2.16 10.98 32.64
CA GLY A 210 -1.64 12.20 33.25
C GLY A 210 -2.32 13.47 32.76
N SER A 211 -3.50 13.37 32.17
CA SER A 211 -4.21 14.49 31.50
C SER A 211 -4.51 15.68 32.41
N THR A 212 -4.55 15.47 33.72
CA THR A 212 -4.73 16.51 34.72
C THR A 212 -3.45 17.30 35.06
N ASN A 213 -2.29 16.78 34.63
CA ASN A 213 -0.98 17.40 34.87
C ASN A 213 -0.56 18.26 33.68
N LYS A 214 -0.67 19.57 33.81
CA LYS A 214 -0.38 20.50 32.69
C LYS A 214 1.09 20.61 32.33
N ASN A 215 2.02 20.25 33.20
CA ASN A 215 3.46 20.44 33.01
C ASN A 215 4.29 19.17 33.22
N GLY A 216 3.68 18.07 33.67
CA GLY A 216 4.39 16.83 33.97
C GLY A 216 4.27 15.76 32.89
N GLY A 217 5.33 15.00 32.67
CA GLY A 217 5.34 13.82 31.86
C GLY A 217 4.59 12.66 32.50
N VAL A 218 3.96 11.85 31.70
CA VAL A 218 3.37 10.58 32.12
C VAL A 218 4.45 9.51 32.32
N ILE A 219 5.43 9.51 31.45
CA ILE A 219 6.63 8.67 31.52
C ILE A 219 7.84 9.60 31.42
N GLY A 220 8.83 9.40 32.29
CA GLY A 220 10.01 10.23 32.21
C GLY A 220 11.22 9.70 32.97
N THR A 221 12.40 10.19 32.60
CA THR A 221 13.64 9.97 33.30
C THR A 221 14.03 11.27 34.02
N GLY A 222 14.57 11.16 35.20
CA GLY A 222 15.24 12.24 35.90
C GLY A 222 16.73 12.03 35.90
N GLY A 223 17.50 13.04 35.46
CA GLY A 223 18.91 12.86 35.27
C GLY A 223 19.23 11.73 34.26
N TYR A 224 19.94 10.70 34.68
CA TYR A 224 20.38 9.57 33.87
C TYR A 224 19.70 8.23 34.20
N GLY A 225 18.42 8.26 34.56
CA GLY A 225 17.61 7.05 34.84
C GLY A 225 17.22 6.29 33.55
N THR A 226 16.70 5.08 33.77
CA THR A 226 16.18 4.22 32.70
C THR A 226 14.73 3.82 32.97
N VAL A 227 13.84 4.04 32.02
CA VAL A 227 12.47 3.54 32.05
C VAL A 227 12.22 2.64 30.84
N ASN A 228 11.77 1.41 31.10
CA ASN A 228 11.42 0.44 30.07
C ASN A 228 9.93 0.10 30.18
N VAL A 229 9.20 0.31 29.09
CA VAL A 229 7.77 -0.04 28.96
C VAL A 229 7.62 -1.06 27.87
N ASN A 230 7.12 -2.23 28.21
CA ASN A 230 6.87 -3.32 27.26
C ASN A 230 5.43 -3.79 27.39
N THR A 231 4.62 -3.54 26.34
CA THR A 231 3.17 -3.81 26.35
C THR A 231 2.71 -4.41 25.03
N LYS A 232 1.48 -4.94 24.98
CA LYS A 232 0.80 -5.23 23.71
C LYS A 232 -0.08 -4.05 23.29
N ASP A 233 -0.78 -3.45 24.25
CA ASP A 233 -1.65 -2.30 24.02
C ASP A 233 -1.28 -1.19 25.03
N LEU A 234 -0.84 -0.04 24.53
CA LEU A 234 -0.42 1.09 25.34
C LEU A 234 -1.24 2.33 24.99
N THR A 235 -1.96 2.84 25.98
CA THR A 235 -2.66 4.13 25.91
C THR A 235 -2.00 5.12 26.84
N ILE A 236 -1.66 6.30 26.32
CA ILE A 236 -1.08 7.41 27.08
C ILE A 236 -1.94 8.66 26.87
N ASP A 237 -2.41 9.26 27.95
CA ASP A 237 -2.99 10.62 27.94
C ASP A 237 -2.08 11.54 28.78
N GLY A 238 -1.25 12.32 28.09
CA GLY A 238 -0.22 13.18 28.65
C GLY A 238 1.13 13.06 27.93
N ASN A 239 2.16 13.71 28.44
CA ASN A 239 3.43 13.85 27.76
C ASN A 239 4.43 12.73 28.11
N ILE A 240 5.25 12.36 27.13
CA ILE A 240 6.49 11.60 27.34
C ILE A 240 7.64 12.61 27.48
N CYS A 241 8.44 12.49 28.55
CA CYS A 241 9.57 13.38 28.81
C CYS A 241 10.86 12.57 28.91
N GLY A 242 11.77 12.79 27.98
CA GLY A 242 13.09 12.14 27.99
C GLY A 242 13.88 12.48 29.25
N THR A 243 13.94 13.76 29.63
CA THR A 243 14.46 14.23 30.89
C THR A 243 13.41 15.09 31.58
N TYR A 244 12.93 14.59 32.73
CA TYR A 244 11.86 15.23 33.45
C TYR A 244 12.40 16.40 34.30
N GLY A 245 11.66 17.51 34.34
CA GLY A 245 11.99 18.67 35.17
C GLY A 245 13.32 19.35 34.82
N GLY A 246 13.97 19.02 33.72
CA GLY A 246 15.24 19.63 33.37
C GLY A 246 16.43 19.19 34.21
N MET A 247 16.35 18.02 34.84
CA MET A 247 17.43 17.48 35.70
C MET A 247 18.73 17.25 34.90
N ASP A 248 19.87 17.49 35.55
CA ASP A 248 21.19 17.26 34.95
C ASP A 248 21.43 15.75 34.77
N THR A 249 21.89 15.34 33.60
CA THR A 249 22.31 13.95 33.33
C THR A 249 23.75 13.70 33.82
N HIS A 250 24.47 14.72 34.25
CA HIS A 250 25.89 14.66 34.68
C HIS A 250 26.77 13.99 33.59
N GLY A 251 26.45 14.23 32.29
CA GLY A 251 27.15 13.62 31.16
C GLY A 251 26.87 12.13 30.94
N LYS A 252 26.00 11.52 31.75
CA LYS A 252 25.55 10.14 31.58
C LYS A 252 24.27 10.13 30.71
N LYS A 253 23.88 8.96 30.20
CA LYS A 253 22.73 8.83 29.31
C LYS A 253 21.44 8.53 30.08
N ALA A 254 20.42 9.36 29.90
CA ALA A 254 19.05 9.04 30.27
C ALA A 254 18.40 8.18 29.15
N LEU A 255 17.70 7.11 29.51
CA LEU A 255 17.16 6.14 28.56
C LEU A 255 15.70 5.85 28.79
N LEU A 256 14.88 6.05 27.78
CA LEU A 256 13.46 5.67 27.77
C LEU A 256 13.19 4.72 26.59
N ASN A 257 12.76 3.50 26.90
CA ASN A 257 12.40 2.49 25.90
C ASN A 257 10.92 2.14 26.00
N ILE A 258 10.17 2.34 24.94
CA ILE A 258 8.79 1.93 24.79
C ILE A 258 8.71 0.93 23.64
N VAL A 259 8.27 -0.29 23.94
CA VAL A 259 7.99 -1.34 22.96
C VAL A 259 6.57 -1.82 23.16
N THR A 260 5.75 -1.70 22.13
CA THR A 260 4.34 -2.10 22.18
C THR A 260 3.90 -2.65 20.83
N ASP A 261 2.78 -3.38 20.80
CA ASP A 261 2.17 -3.73 19.51
C ASP A 261 1.31 -2.57 19.01
N THR A 262 0.46 -1.99 19.87
CA THR A 262 -0.33 -0.80 19.53
C THR A 262 -0.04 0.35 20.49
N LEU A 263 0.06 1.57 19.96
CA LEU A 263 0.26 2.80 20.72
C LEU A 263 -0.87 3.80 20.41
N HIS A 264 -1.56 4.24 21.45
CA HIS A 264 -2.46 5.39 21.40
C HIS A 264 -1.98 6.45 22.39
N MET A 265 -1.45 7.53 21.87
CA MET A 265 -0.92 8.63 22.68
C MET A 265 -1.64 9.93 22.35
N LYS A 266 -2.07 10.64 23.41
CA LYS A 266 -2.56 12.01 23.33
C LYS A 266 -1.67 12.87 24.23
N GLY A 267 -0.83 13.67 23.60
CA GLY A 267 0.17 14.51 24.25
C GLY A 267 1.47 14.55 23.48
N ASP A 268 2.42 15.32 23.94
CA ASP A 268 3.68 15.58 23.27
C ASP A 268 4.79 14.62 23.73
N VAL A 269 5.71 14.33 22.79
CA VAL A 269 7.00 13.68 23.08
C VAL A 269 8.05 14.78 23.21
N ASN A 270 8.53 15.02 24.43
CA ASN A 270 9.48 16.10 24.74
C ASN A 270 10.84 15.51 25.13
N ILE A 271 11.90 15.88 24.41
CA ILE A 271 13.27 15.39 24.62
C ILE A 271 14.20 16.58 24.72
N GLY A 272 15.09 16.59 25.71
CA GLY A 272 16.04 17.67 25.93
C GLY A 272 15.44 18.86 26.67
N SER A 273 15.73 20.10 26.24
CA SER A 273 15.30 21.29 26.96
C SER A 273 13.91 21.78 26.68
N ALA A 274 13.12 21.10 25.89
CA ALA A 274 11.76 21.50 25.58
C ALA A 274 10.91 21.56 26.85
N GLY A 275 10.43 22.74 27.20
CA GLY A 275 9.43 22.96 28.26
C GLY A 275 9.94 23.12 29.71
N SER A 276 11.23 23.20 29.98
CA SER A 276 11.74 23.42 31.32
C SER A 276 12.53 24.72 31.42
N GLY A 277 12.25 25.52 32.46
CA GLY A 277 12.96 26.78 32.74
C GLY A 277 14.42 26.62 33.24
N HIS A 278 14.98 25.41 33.15
CA HIS A 278 16.33 25.10 33.61
C HIS A 278 17.28 24.93 32.43
N SER A 279 17.99 25.98 32.10
CA SER A 279 18.81 26.09 30.87
C SER A 279 20.27 25.64 31.00
N ASN A 280 20.73 25.23 32.19
CA ASN A 280 22.18 25.09 32.49
C ASN A 280 22.65 23.65 32.73
N PHE A 281 21.86 22.63 32.45
CA PHE A 281 22.20 21.24 32.75
C PHE A 281 22.50 20.42 31.50
N SER A 282 23.40 19.44 31.65
CA SER A 282 23.70 18.41 30.66
C SER A 282 22.48 17.50 30.41
N ARG A 283 22.18 17.21 29.13
CA ARG A 283 20.94 16.51 28.77
C ARG A 283 21.17 15.43 27.73
N ASN A 284 22.01 14.49 28.09
CA ASN A 284 22.26 13.32 27.21
C ASN A 284 21.08 12.34 27.32
N THR A 285 20.15 12.39 26.37
CA THR A 285 18.89 11.66 26.42
C THR A 285 18.67 10.85 25.15
N GLU A 286 18.24 9.61 25.33
CA GLU A 286 17.79 8.75 24.23
C GLU A 286 16.40 8.20 24.53
N VAL A 287 15.47 8.41 23.61
CA VAL A 287 14.11 7.88 23.66
C VAL A 287 13.89 6.96 22.47
N ASN A 288 13.49 5.74 22.74
CA ASN A 288 13.18 4.71 21.74
C ASN A 288 11.69 4.36 21.84
N ILE A 289 10.92 4.60 20.76
CA ILE A 289 9.49 4.26 20.66
C ILE A 289 9.32 3.30 19.51
N LYS A 290 8.92 2.07 19.84
CA LYS A 290 8.65 1.03 18.85
C LYS A 290 7.22 0.54 18.98
N ALA A 291 6.47 0.61 17.86
CA ALA A 291 5.15 -0.02 17.71
C ALA A 291 5.20 -1.06 16.59
N ASN A 292 4.78 -2.29 16.90
CA ASN A 292 4.89 -3.41 15.95
C ASN A 292 3.71 -3.48 14.98
N THR A 293 2.52 -2.97 15.36
CA THR A 293 1.29 -3.09 14.57
C THR A 293 0.75 -1.73 14.12
N SER A 294 0.64 -0.77 15.04
CA SER A 294 0.17 0.58 14.71
C SER A 294 0.51 1.58 15.82
N ALA A 295 0.60 2.86 15.48
CA ALA A 295 0.76 3.94 16.44
C ALA A 295 -0.03 5.19 16.02
N VAL A 296 -0.67 5.83 16.98
CA VAL A 296 -1.24 7.17 16.84
C VAL A 296 -0.65 8.04 17.93
N ILE A 297 0.05 9.09 17.55
CA ILE A 297 0.53 10.16 18.43
C ILE A 297 -0.26 11.42 18.08
N ASP A 298 -1.23 11.76 18.96
CA ASP A 298 -2.02 12.99 18.87
C ASP A 298 -1.32 14.07 19.71
N GLY A 299 -0.29 14.68 19.13
CA GLY A 299 0.57 15.67 19.77
C GLY A 299 1.82 15.95 18.95
N ASN A 300 2.65 16.85 19.44
CA ASN A 300 3.90 17.22 18.82
C ASN A 300 5.07 16.34 19.28
N ILE A 301 6.08 16.28 18.46
CA ILE A 301 7.38 15.72 18.79
C ILE A 301 8.36 16.89 18.91
N ASN A 302 8.93 17.08 20.10
CA ASN A 302 9.84 18.17 20.38
C ASN A 302 11.19 17.60 20.84
N VAL A 303 12.22 17.73 20.03
CA VAL A 303 13.57 17.27 20.33
C VAL A 303 14.50 18.46 20.29
N VAL A 304 15.06 18.81 21.44
CA VAL A 304 15.83 20.06 21.59
C VAL A 304 17.19 19.74 22.20
N GLY A 305 18.24 20.25 21.61
CA GLY A 305 19.58 20.21 22.11
C GLY A 305 19.79 21.19 23.26
N ASN A 306 21.02 21.20 23.79
CA ASN A 306 21.37 22.13 24.84
C ASN A 306 21.45 23.59 24.31
N GLN A 307 20.69 24.48 24.94
CA GLN A 307 20.59 25.87 24.48
C GLN A 307 21.50 26.84 25.28
N SER A 308 22.21 26.40 26.30
CA SER A 308 22.87 27.38 27.19
C SER A 308 24.11 26.95 27.97
N ASN A 309 24.54 25.68 27.93
CA ASN A 309 25.71 25.23 28.71
C ASN A 309 26.91 24.91 27.82
N LYS A 310 27.82 25.88 27.74
CA LYS A 310 29.07 25.81 26.92
C LYS A 310 30.09 24.74 27.39
N ASN A 311 29.92 24.16 28.59
CA ASN A 311 30.90 23.25 29.18
C ASN A 311 30.63 21.75 28.93
N ASN A 312 29.46 21.38 28.36
CA ASN A 312 29.06 19.99 28.10
C ASN A 312 29.09 19.65 26.64
N THR A 313 30.25 19.23 26.16
CA THR A 313 30.52 18.95 24.73
C THR A 313 30.01 17.58 24.23
N ASN A 314 29.50 16.71 25.09
CA ASN A 314 29.11 15.32 24.79
C ASN A 314 27.59 15.05 24.88
N ASP A 315 26.79 16.07 25.13
CA ASP A 315 25.36 15.90 25.25
C ASP A 315 24.71 15.61 23.91
N SER A 316 23.79 14.65 23.88
CA SER A 316 23.00 14.31 22.69
C SER A 316 21.53 14.14 23.06
N SER A 317 20.65 14.64 22.20
CA SER A 317 19.22 14.36 22.25
C SER A 317 18.87 13.46 21.07
N THR A 318 18.51 12.22 21.35
CA THR A 318 18.21 11.24 20.30
C THR A 318 16.80 10.69 20.49
N LEU A 319 16.00 10.77 19.44
CA LEU A 319 14.72 10.08 19.33
C LEU A 319 14.80 9.02 18.24
N ASN A 320 14.44 7.80 18.58
CA ASN A 320 14.30 6.70 17.62
C ASN A 320 12.82 6.25 17.59
N ILE A 321 12.16 6.45 16.47
CA ILE A 321 10.81 5.95 16.21
C ILE A 321 10.92 4.78 15.25
N THR A 322 10.27 3.67 15.58
CA THR A 322 10.16 2.49 14.72
C THR A 322 8.70 2.02 14.69
N PHE A 323 7.99 2.37 13.63
CA PHE A 323 6.61 1.97 13.42
C PHE A 323 6.52 0.97 12.26
N ASN A 324 6.06 -0.25 12.56
CA ASN A 324 6.04 -1.33 11.58
C ASN A 324 4.69 -1.48 10.86
N GLY A 325 3.63 -0.87 11.34
CA GLY A 325 2.32 -0.79 10.70
C GLY A 325 1.91 0.64 10.37
N ASP A 326 0.76 0.80 9.73
CA ASP A 326 0.19 2.10 9.40
C ASP A 326 -0.01 2.92 10.67
N SER A 327 0.60 4.09 10.71
CA SER A 327 0.67 4.90 11.91
C SER A 327 0.56 6.39 11.58
N GLN A 328 0.28 7.22 12.59
CA GLN A 328 0.03 8.64 12.40
C GLN A 328 0.63 9.49 13.51
N ILE A 329 1.20 10.64 13.13
CA ILE A 329 1.59 11.74 14.01
C ILE A 329 0.77 12.96 13.58
N THR A 330 -0.12 13.46 14.46
CA THR A 330 -1.05 14.56 14.11
C THR A 330 -0.47 15.95 14.37
N GLY A 331 0.56 16.05 15.17
CA GLY A 331 1.29 17.28 15.47
C GLY A 331 2.51 17.51 14.59
N ASP A 332 3.27 18.57 14.94
CA ASP A 332 4.50 18.95 14.27
C ASP A 332 5.70 18.17 14.86
N ILE A 333 6.72 17.99 14.02
CA ILE A 333 8.03 17.44 14.44
C ILE A 333 9.01 18.60 14.52
N ASN A 334 9.26 19.05 15.75
CA ASN A 334 10.12 20.20 16.07
C ASN A 334 11.48 19.68 16.51
N VAL A 335 12.51 19.96 15.75
CA VAL A 335 13.87 19.50 16.03
C VAL A 335 14.81 20.70 16.03
N LYS A 336 15.33 21.03 17.20
CA LYS A 336 16.22 22.15 17.36
C LYS A 336 17.58 21.66 17.88
N GLY A 337 18.62 21.91 17.12
CA GLY A 337 20.00 21.63 17.50
C GLY A 337 20.45 22.50 18.67
N SER A 338 21.70 22.32 19.08
CA SER A 338 22.32 23.16 20.09
C SER A 338 22.66 24.55 19.50
N ASP A 339 22.83 25.54 20.36
CA ASP A 339 23.27 26.87 19.90
C ASP A 339 24.65 26.82 19.24
N ALA A 340 24.87 27.70 18.26
CA ALA A 340 26.00 27.69 17.29
C ALA A 340 27.43 27.63 17.89
N ASP A 341 27.58 28.06 19.15
CA ASP A 341 28.86 28.00 19.84
C ASP A 341 29.20 26.60 20.43
N MET A 342 28.38 25.57 20.15
CA MET A 342 28.46 24.23 20.73
C MET A 342 28.59 23.14 19.64
N ASP A 343 29.66 23.18 18.88
CA ASP A 343 29.91 22.34 17.67
C ASP A 343 29.83 20.81 17.86
N THR A 344 29.57 20.31 19.06
CA THR A 344 29.70 18.87 19.33
C THR A 344 28.38 18.20 19.75
N GLN A 345 27.29 18.95 19.91
CA GLN A 345 26.04 18.37 20.41
C GLN A 345 25.14 17.89 19.25
N LYS A 346 24.81 16.61 19.29
CA LYS A 346 24.04 15.95 18.22
C LYS A 346 22.58 15.84 18.61
N VAL A 347 21.72 16.53 17.87
CA VAL A 347 20.29 16.31 17.94
C VAL A 347 19.87 15.48 16.76
N ILE A 348 19.32 14.29 17.03
CA ILE A 348 19.03 13.28 16.02
C ILE A 348 17.61 12.75 16.23
N VAL A 349 16.82 12.82 15.18
CA VAL A 349 15.54 12.16 15.09
C VAL A 349 15.62 11.09 14.00
N ASN A 350 15.53 9.82 14.39
CA ASN A 350 15.50 8.69 13.47
C ASN A 350 14.05 8.19 13.35
N LEU A 351 13.52 8.27 12.15
CA LEU A 351 12.16 7.88 11.79
C LEU A 351 12.24 6.63 10.91
N GLY A 352 11.74 5.49 11.40
CA GLY A 352 11.94 4.21 10.73
C GLY A 352 10.81 3.22 10.96
N GLY A 353 11.08 1.98 10.60
CA GLY A 353 10.14 0.86 10.60
C GLY A 353 9.78 0.43 9.19
N THR A 354 8.67 -0.27 9.05
CA THR A 354 8.13 -0.74 7.76
C THR A 354 6.75 -0.16 7.44
N GLY A 355 6.22 0.67 8.35
CA GLY A 355 4.87 1.23 8.28
C GLY A 355 4.73 2.37 7.28
N ASN A 356 3.47 2.76 7.04
CA ASN A 356 3.10 3.89 6.20
C ASN A 356 2.68 5.07 7.09
N MET A 357 3.43 6.18 6.99
CA MET A 357 3.24 7.43 7.74
C MET A 357 2.74 8.59 6.85
N THR A 358 2.27 8.32 5.64
CA THR A 358 1.84 9.37 4.69
C THR A 358 0.58 10.12 5.14
N ALA A 359 -0.20 9.53 6.04
CA ALA A 359 -1.36 10.19 6.66
C ALA A 359 -0.99 11.15 7.82
N SER A 360 0.27 11.18 8.26
CA SER A 360 0.75 12.11 9.28
C SER A 360 0.71 13.55 8.77
N LYS A 361 0.68 14.53 9.69
CA LYS A 361 0.66 15.95 9.35
C LYS A 361 1.85 16.36 8.46
N GLY A 362 3.03 15.77 8.67
CA GLY A 362 4.20 15.96 7.83
C GLY A 362 4.79 17.36 7.87
N VAL A 363 4.66 18.06 8.98
CA VAL A 363 5.25 19.38 9.23
C VAL A 363 6.51 19.21 10.07
N TYR A 364 7.64 19.65 9.54
CA TYR A 364 8.96 19.56 10.18
C TYR A 364 9.52 20.96 10.38
N ASN A 365 9.86 21.29 11.62
CA ASN A 365 10.54 22.53 12.00
C ASN A 365 11.95 22.13 12.46
N VAL A 366 12.97 22.34 11.61
CA VAL A 366 14.33 21.78 11.83
C VAL A 366 15.37 22.88 11.74
N ASP A 367 16.02 23.14 12.87
CA ASP A 367 16.96 24.25 13.04
C ASP A 367 18.33 23.80 13.60
N ASN A 368 19.31 24.72 13.51
CA ASN A 368 20.60 24.62 14.20
C ASN A 368 21.33 23.28 13.98
N ASN A 369 21.52 22.88 12.72
CA ASN A 369 22.21 21.64 12.33
C ASN A 369 21.62 20.33 12.92
N ALA A 370 20.37 20.36 13.41
CA ALA A 370 19.68 19.18 13.84
C ALA A 370 19.47 18.19 12.69
N ASN A 371 19.40 16.89 13.00
CA ASN A 371 19.36 15.85 12.00
C ASN A 371 18.04 15.08 12.04
N VAL A 372 17.32 15.05 10.92
CA VAL A 372 16.16 14.18 10.73
C VAL A 372 16.51 13.10 9.72
N ASN A 373 16.54 11.85 10.16
CA ASN A 373 16.91 10.70 9.36
C ASN A 373 15.68 9.80 9.16
N PHE A 374 15.28 9.61 7.93
CA PHE A 374 14.30 8.60 7.56
C PHE A 374 15.05 7.28 7.32
N THR A 375 14.86 6.32 8.23
CA THR A 375 15.66 5.08 8.26
C THR A 375 14.90 3.85 7.75
N GLY A 376 13.63 4.00 7.43
CA GLY A 376 12.76 2.96 6.86
C GLY A 376 11.32 3.43 6.76
N GLY A 377 10.46 2.65 6.09
CA GLY A 377 9.02 2.94 5.92
C GLY A 377 8.73 4.05 4.91
N GLN A 378 7.47 4.47 4.88
CA GLN A 378 6.96 5.51 3.99
C GLN A 378 6.55 6.75 4.80
N TRP A 379 7.13 7.90 4.48
CA TRP A 379 6.93 9.16 5.19
C TRP A 379 6.51 10.27 4.24
N ALA A 380 5.87 11.32 4.78
CA ALA A 380 5.52 12.50 4.01
C ALA A 380 6.08 13.77 4.65
N ILE A 381 6.61 14.67 3.84
CA ILE A 381 6.96 16.06 4.18
C ILE A 381 6.00 16.97 3.42
N ASN A 382 5.09 17.61 4.16
CA ASN A 382 4.17 18.61 3.60
C ASN A 382 4.69 20.03 3.81
N GLU A 383 5.46 20.24 4.87
CA GLU A 383 6.11 21.50 5.18
C GLU A 383 7.48 21.22 5.83
N TRP A 384 8.45 22.03 5.50
CA TRP A 384 9.75 22.06 6.14
C TRP A 384 10.14 23.49 6.44
N ASN A 385 10.20 23.82 7.71
CA ASN A 385 10.47 25.16 8.19
C ASN A 385 11.82 25.21 8.89
N THR A 386 12.56 26.28 8.68
CA THR A 386 13.79 26.60 9.39
C THR A 386 13.62 28.00 10.00
N ALA A 387 14.12 28.23 11.18
CA ALA A 387 14.13 29.55 11.76
C ALA A 387 15.02 30.51 10.95
N ASP A 388 14.71 31.79 10.97
CA ASP A 388 15.34 32.80 10.09
C ASP A 388 16.88 32.71 10.04
N GLY A 389 17.39 32.18 8.95
CA GLY A 389 18.62 32.61 8.27
C GLY A 389 19.94 32.12 8.82
N LYS A 390 20.04 31.20 9.79
CA LYS A 390 21.33 30.64 10.23
C LYS A 390 21.17 29.18 10.67
N ASP A 391 22.15 28.37 10.28
CA ASP A 391 22.29 26.97 10.71
C ASP A 391 21.07 26.08 10.42
N VAL A 392 20.82 25.89 9.15
CA VAL A 392 19.75 25.03 8.64
C VAL A 392 19.93 23.58 9.10
N GLY A 393 18.81 22.91 9.34
CA GLY A 393 18.83 21.48 9.71
C GLY A 393 19.20 20.56 8.54
N ASN A 394 19.50 19.31 8.85
CA ASN A 394 19.88 18.29 7.89
C ASN A 394 18.78 17.24 7.72
N ALA A 395 18.63 16.71 6.52
CA ALA A 395 17.73 15.63 6.19
C ALA A 395 18.47 14.45 5.55
N ALA A 396 18.12 13.22 5.95
CA ALA A 396 18.69 12.02 5.34
C ALA A 396 17.60 10.99 5.05
N VAL A 397 17.53 10.53 3.80
CA VAL A 397 16.70 9.42 3.37
C VAL A 397 17.61 8.20 3.19
N LYS A 398 17.64 7.32 4.19
CA LYS A 398 18.50 6.14 4.20
C LYS A 398 17.94 5.03 3.33
N SER A 399 18.80 4.09 2.97
CA SER A 399 18.37 2.90 2.21
C SER A 399 17.21 2.18 2.89
N GLY A 400 16.16 1.85 2.13
CA GLY A 400 14.94 1.24 2.62
C GLY A 400 13.84 2.24 3.06
N ALA A 401 14.14 3.53 3.16
CA ALA A 401 13.13 4.57 3.41
C ALA A 401 12.60 5.16 2.11
N SER A 402 11.33 5.55 2.12
CA SER A 402 10.67 6.31 1.05
C SER A 402 10.02 7.56 1.64
N VAL A 403 10.34 8.72 1.09
CA VAL A 403 9.84 10.01 1.59
C VAL A 403 9.18 10.80 0.47
N ASP A 404 7.91 11.14 0.67
CA ASP A 404 7.14 12.00 -0.21
C ASP A 404 7.31 13.47 0.22
N VAL A 405 7.80 14.33 -0.65
CA VAL A 405 7.83 15.78 -0.44
C VAL A 405 6.76 16.42 -1.30
N ASN A 406 5.70 16.95 -0.67
CA ASN A 406 4.46 17.31 -1.33
C ASN A 406 4.33 18.83 -1.49
N GLY A 407 4.82 19.41 -2.59
CA GLY A 407 4.71 20.84 -2.92
C GLY A 407 5.43 21.75 -1.91
N ALA A 408 6.39 21.22 -1.17
CA ALA A 408 7.10 21.93 -0.13
C ALA A 408 8.37 22.61 -0.65
N SER A 409 8.71 23.75 -0.05
CA SER A 409 10.01 24.37 -0.18
C SER A 409 10.87 23.99 1.03
N MET A 410 12.02 23.38 0.81
CA MET A 410 12.96 22.97 1.86
C MET A 410 14.30 23.65 1.68
N THR A 411 14.90 24.11 2.79
CA THR A 411 16.30 24.52 2.83
C THR A 411 17.01 23.67 3.88
N VAL A 412 18.07 22.97 3.48
CA VAL A 412 18.83 22.06 4.33
C VAL A 412 20.34 22.22 4.14
N GLY A 413 21.12 22.00 5.19
CA GLY A 413 22.57 21.97 5.09
C GLY A 413 23.02 20.72 4.31
N ASN A 414 22.80 19.54 4.85
CA ASN A 414 23.07 18.29 4.16
C ASN A 414 21.78 17.59 3.80
N LEU A 415 21.65 17.20 2.53
CA LEU A 415 20.60 16.29 2.05
C LEU A 415 21.24 14.96 1.67
N GLU A 416 20.94 13.89 2.39
CA GLU A 416 21.39 12.55 2.01
C GLU A 416 20.26 11.77 1.35
N THR A 417 20.53 11.21 0.16
CA THR A 417 19.57 10.43 -0.63
C THR A 417 20.15 9.06 -0.95
N ALA A 418 20.08 8.13 0.00
CA ALA A 418 20.44 6.71 -0.21
C ALA A 418 19.20 5.80 -0.32
N GLY A 419 18.02 6.31 -0.01
CA GLY A 419 16.71 5.70 -0.20
C GLY A 419 15.97 6.29 -1.38
N THR A 420 14.63 6.36 -1.28
CA THR A 420 13.75 6.95 -2.30
C THR A 420 13.17 8.28 -1.82
N LEU A 421 13.47 9.35 -2.53
CA LEU A 421 12.91 10.68 -2.29
C LEU A 421 11.95 11.03 -3.43
N ASN A 422 10.67 11.16 -3.11
CA ASN A 422 9.61 11.40 -4.09
C ASN A 422 9.24 12.88 -4.08
N LEU A 423 9.58 13.60 -5.14
CA LEU A 423 9.19 14.99 -5.34
C LEU A 423 7.81 15.03 -6.00
N LYS A 424 6.81 15.50 -5.27
CA LYS A 424 5.44 15.58 -5.72
C LYS A 424 4.97 17.03 -5.78
N SER A 425 4.32 17.41 -6.86
CA SER A 425 3.62 18.67 -6.96
C SER A 425 2.29 18.60 -6.19
N LYS A 426 1.93 19.64 -5.48
CA LYS A 426 0.67 19.70 -4.74
C LYS A 426 -0.02 21.06 -4.95
N ASP A 427 -1.30 21.05 -5.29
CA ASP A 427 -2.12 22.27 -5.51
C ASP A 427 -1.47 23.28 -6.48
N GLY A 428 -0.84 22.78 -7.55
CA GLY A 428 -0.13 23.58 -8.54
C GLY A 428 1.23 24.13 -8.08
N LYS A 429 1.72 23.73 -6.90
CA LYS A 429 3.04 24.10 -6.39
C LYS A 429 4.03 22.97 -6.62
N ALA A 430 5.17 23.30 -7.21
CA ALA A 430 6.31 22.38 -7.35
C ALA A 430 7.06 22.23 -6.02
N THR A 431 7.64 21.06 -5.81
CA THR A 431 8.58 20.82 -4.72
C THR A 431 9.95 21.41 -5.06
N ASN A 432 10.51 22.23 -4.17
CA ASN A 432 11.81 22.84 -4.33
C ASN A 432 12.68 22.59 -3.10
N ILE A 433 13.80 21.94 -3.28
CA ILE A 433 14.77 21.66 -2.21
C ILE A 433 16.10 22.36 -2.52
N SER A 434 16.55 23.20 -1.62
CA SER A 434 17.87 23.82 -1.63
C SER A 434 18.76 23.15 -0.58
N ALA A 435 19.93 22.68 -0.96
CA ALA A 435 20.89 22.04 -0.06
C ALA A 435 22.28 22.67 -0.20
N GLU A 436 23.06 22.76 0.89
CA GLU A 436 24.47 23.11 0.79
C GLU A 436 25.23 21.92 0.18
N THR A 437 24.99 20.72 0.67
CA THR A 437 25.64 19.49 0.16
C THR A 437 24.63 18.36 -0.06
N LEU A 438 24.66 17.80 -1.26
CA LEU A 438 23.93 16.58 -1.61
C LEU A 438 24.84 15.35 -1.38
N LYS A 439 24.39 14.37 -0.61
CA LYS A 439 25.13 13.15 -0.26
C LYS A 439 24.30 11.89 -0.59
N GLY A 440 24.92 10.73 -0.43
CA GLY A 440 24.30 9.43 -0.57
C GLY A 440 24.82 8.61 -1.72
N ALA A 441 24.58 7.30 -1.66
CA ALA A 441 25.00 6.35 -2.69
C ALA A 441 23.80 5.54 -3.18
N ASN A 442 23.65 5.42 -4.51
CA ASN A 442 22.62 4.63 -5.18
C ASN A 442 21.17 5.00 -4.81
N GLY A 443 20.94 6.27 -4.45
CA GLY A 443 19.60 6.77 -4.14
C GLY A 443 18.76 6.96 -5.38
N THR A 444 17.43 7.04 -5.16
CA THR A 444 16.46 7.35 -6.21
C THR A 444 15.68 8.60 -5.85
N VAL A 445 15.67 9.56 -6.77
CA VAL A 445 14.76 10.72 -6.70
C VAL A 445 13.67 10.51 -7.73
N THR A 446 12.43 10.35 -7.29
CA THR A 446 11.29 10.29 -8.22
C THR A 446 10.65 11.66 -8.37
N THR A 447 10.01 11.91 -9.51
CA THR A 447 9.28 13.16 -9.72
C THR A 447 8.02 12.96 -10.57
N ASP A 448 6.96 13.70 -10.24
CA ASP A 448 5.72 13.77 -11.00
C ASP A 448 5.67 14.99 -11.94
N SER A 449 6.63 15.92 -11.81
CA SER A 449 6.71 17.14 -12.63
C SER A 449 8.15 17.52 -12.92
N LEU A 450 8.40 18.01 -14.12
CA LEU A 450 9.70 18.56 -14.52
C LEU A 450 10.01 19.94 -13.87
N GLU A 451 9.04 20.49 -13.15
CA GLU A 451 9.21 21.74 -12.39
C GLU A 451 9.75 21.50 -10.96
N ASN A 452 9.61 20.28 -10.44
CA ASN A 452 10.22 19.90 -9.16
C ASN A 452 11.74 19.93 -9.25
N LYS A 453 12.42 20.40 -8.19
CA LYS A 453 13.87 20.58 -8.20
C LYS A 453 14.55 20.28 -6.87
N ILE A 454 15.74 19.74 -6.96
CA ILE A 454 16.77 19.75 -5.90
C ILE A 454 17.96 20.50 -6.45
N GLN A 455 18.36 21.57 -5.77
CA GLN A 455 19.56 22.32 -6.09
C GLN A 455 20.50 22.28 -4.91
N ALA A 456 21.71 21.76 -5.10
CA ALA A 456 22.75 21.75 -4.10
C ALA A 456 23.92 22.66 -4.53
N GLU A 457 24.63 23.27 -3.56
CA GLU A 457 25.86 23.99 -3.87
C GLU A 457 26.97 23.02 -4.27
N THR A 458 27.07 21.90 -3.56
CA THR A 458 28.04 20.83 -3.83
C THR A 458 27.35 19.45 -3.83
N SER A 459 27.96 18.48 -4.50
CA SER A 459 27.47 17.10 -4.50
C SER A 459 28.60 16.08 -4.27
N GLU A 460 28.39 15.22 -3.28
CA GLU A 460 29.16 14.01 -3.00
C GLU A 460 28.34 12.74 -3.33
N ALA A 461 27.15 12.92 -3.91
CA ALA A 461 26.27 11.80 -4.24
C ALA A 461 26.86 10.94 -5.38
N THR A 462 26.70 9.63 -5.29
CA THR A 462 27.16 8.67 -6.29
C THR A 462 26.04 7.71 -6.68
N GLY A 463 25.94 7.35 -7.97
CA GLY A 463 24.95 6.39 -8.46
C GLY A 463 23.49 6.88 -8.34
N LEU A 464 23.25 8.19 -8.22
CA LEU A 464 21.93 8.77 -8.07
C LEU A 464 21.11 8.62 -9.35
N THR A 465 19.89 8.06 -9.25
CA THR A 465 18.95 7.94 -10.36
C THR A 465 17.80 8.91 -10.18
N VAL A 466 17.48 9.68 -11.22
CA VAL A 466 16.27 10.51 -11.28
C VAL A 466 15.20 9.80 -12.12
N LYS A 467 14.02 9.57 -11.53
CA LYS A 467 12.95 8.79 -12.15
C LYS A 467 11.69 9.63 -12.32
N GLY A 468 11.29 9.83 -13.58
CA GLY A 468 10.01 10.44 -13.93
C GLY A 468 8.85 9.44 -13.88
N ASN A 469 7.63 9.93 -13.68
CA ASN A 469 6.42 9.16 -13.85
C ASN A 469 6.07 8.97 -15.35
N GLY A 470 4.99 8.25 -15.63
CA GLY A 470 4.55 7.98 -17.00
C GLY A 470 4.16 9.23 -17.82
N ASP A 471 3.66 10.29 -17.17
CA ASP A 471 3.34 11.54 -17.86
C ASP A 471 4.62 12.26 -18.34
N ILE A 472 5.70 12.15 -17.58
CA ILE A 472 7.03 12.64 -17.99
C ILE A 472 7.58 11.80 -19.14
N ALA A 473 7.38 10.49 -19.12
CA ALA A 473 7.75 9.63 -20.23
C ALA A 473 7.04 10.04 -21.53
N ASP A 474 5.74 10.30 -21.48
CA ASP A 474 4.98 10.79 -22.63
C ASP A 474 5.46 12.17 -23.10
N GLN A 475 5.81 13.07 -22.16
CA GLN A 475 6.38 14.37 -22.50
C GLN A 475 7.75 14.28 -23.20
N ILE A 476 8.60 13.31 -22.79
CA ILE A 476 9.91 13.09 -23.41
C ILE A 476 9.75 12.40 -24.77
N ALA A 477 8.80 11.48 -24.92
CA ALA A 477 8.46 10.90 -26.21
C ALA A 477 7.94 11.94 -27.21
N ALA A 478 7.26 13.00 -26.73
CA ALA A 478 6.84 14.13 -27.56
C ALA A 478 8.00 15.12 -27.88
N ASP A 479 8.93 15.30 -26.94
CA ASP A 479 10.06 16.22 -27.03
C ASP A 479 11.26 15.67 -26.25
N ALA A 480 12.21 15.08 -26.98
CA ALA A 480 13.40 14.45 -26.42
C ALA A 480 14.30 15.42 -25.61
N SER A 481 14.20 16.74 -25.82
CA SER A 481 14.95 17.72 -25.05
C SER A 481 14.57 17.71 -23.55
N LYS A 482 13.36 17.28 -23.22
CA LYS A 482 12.86 17.16 -21.85
C LYS A 482 13.59 16.09 -21.03
N ALA A 483 14.25 15.13 -21.67
CA ALA A 483 15.13 14.18 -20.97
C ALA A 483 16.28 14.91 -20.23
N LYS A 484 16.84 15.97 -20.83
CA LYS A 484 17.82 16.81 -20.15
C LYS A 484 17.20 17.61 -18.99
N VAL A 485 15.94 18.04 -19.13
CA VAL A 485 15.21 18.73 -18.05
C VAL A 485 15.00 17.76 -16.88
N LEU A 486 14.64 16.50 -17.14
CA LEU A 486 14.53 15.46 -16.11
C LEU A 486 15.87 15.22 -15.41
N ALA A 487 16.98 15.12 -16.14
CA ALA A 487 18.30 14.98 -15.54
C ALA A 487 18.65 16.16 -14.62
N ASN A 488 18.15 17.35 -14.92
CA ASN A 488 18.37 18.58 -14.17
C ASN A 488 17.31 18.83 -13.06
N VAL A 489 16.44 17.88 -12.79
CA VAL A 489 15.61 17.90 -11.56
C VAL A 489 16.50 17.89 -10.32
N VAL A 490 17.67 17.26 -10.40
CA VAL A 490 18.69 17.30 -9.35
C VAL A 490 19.96 17.92 -9.92
N THR A 491 20.36 19.07 -9.40
CA THR A 491 21.54 19.80 -9.84
C THR A 491 22.48 20.10 -8.68
N SER A 492 23.77 20.27 -9.01
CA SER A 492 24.77 20.81 -8.10
C SER A 492 25.62 21.86 -8.77
N GLY A 493 26.11 22.83 -8.01
CA GLY A 493 26.85 23.98 -8.47
C GLY A 493 26.05 25.28 -8.39
N ASN A 494 26.74 26.43 -8.52
CA ASN A 494 26.15 27.75 -8.37
C ASN A 494 25.87 28.41 -9.73
N GLY A 495 24.68 29.00 -9.89
CA GLY A 495 24.32 29.80 -11.05
C GLY A 495 24.43 29.04 -12.37
N ASN A 496 25.18 29.59 -13.34
CA ASN A 496 25.34 29.01 -14.67
C ASN A 496 26.25 27.77 -14.72
N ASP A 497 26.98 27.47 -13.64
CA ASP A 497 27.86 26.32 -13.54
C ASP A 497 27.13 25.08 -12.98
N ALA A 498 25.85 25.21 -12.65
CA ALA A 498 25.05 24.10 -12.14
C ALA A 498 24.93 22.98 -13.19
N LYS A 499 25.26 21.75 -12.78
CA LYS A 499 25.20 20.54 -13.61
C LYS A 499 24.29 19.52 -12.96
N SER A 500 23.75 18.60 -13.76
CA SER A 500 23.03 17.47 -13.21
C SER A 500 23.90 16.67 -12.25
N ALA A 501 23.36 16.39 -11.06
CA ALA A 501 23.98 15.51 -10.08
C ALA A 501 23.53 14.04 -10.26
N ALA A 502 22.64 13.75 -11.20
CA ALA A 502 22.20 12.41 -11.52
C ALA A 502 23.28 11.62 -12.27
N SER A 503 23.38 10.33 -11.98
CA SER A 503 24.19 9.36 -12.74
C SER A 503 23.35 8.63 -13.80
N GLY A 504 22.04 8.63 -13.65
CA GLY A 504 21.10 8.05 -14.58
C GLY A 504 19.72 8.68 -14.48
N ILE A 505 18.96 8.56 -15.57
CA ILE A 505 17.54 8.93 -15.61
C ILE A 505 16.70 7.76 -16.09
N GLU A 506 15.49 7.67 -15.57
CA GLU A 506 14.48 6.68 -15.98
C GLU A 506 13.11 7.36 -16.01
N ALA A 507 12.18 6.77 -16.72
CA ALA A 507 10.77 7.06 -16.52
C ALA A 507 9.94 5.79 -16.68
N ASP A 508 8.88 5.70 -15.90
CA ASP A 508 7.91 4.62 -15.99
C ASP A 508 7.08 4.74 -17.27
N ALA A 509 6.44 3.64 -17.66
CA ALA A 509 5.55 3.63 -18.80
C ALA A 509 4.41 4.65 -18.61
N GLY A 510 4.24 5.52 -19.63
CA GLY A 510 3.17 6.47 -19.74
C GLY A 510 1.91 5.88 -20.40
N VAL A 511 1.05 6.76 -20.85
CA VAL A 511 -0.11 6.37 -21.65
C VAL A 511 0.34 5.92 -23.04
N ILE A 512 1.27 6.62 -23.63
CA ILE A 512 1.79 6.35 -24.98
C ILE A 512 3.16 5.68 -24.94
N SER A 513 4.10 6.23 -24.16
CA SER A 513 5.47 5.73 -24.06
C SER A 513 5.56 4.47 -23.19
N GLY A 514 6.42 3.54 -23.56
CA GLY A 514 6.80 2.40 -22.71
C GLY A 514 7.79 2.74 -21.59
N GLY A 515 8.12 4.01 -21.45
CA GLY A 515 9.17 4.48 -20.58
C GLY A 515 10.53 4.53 -21.28
N PHE A 516 11.54 4.93 -20.51
CA PHE A 516 12.91 4.98 -21.03
C PHE A 516 13.94 4.88 -19.91
N ARG A 517 15.19 4.69 -20.31
CA ARG A 517 16.38 4.71 -19.45
C ARG A 517 17.54 5.38 -20.16
N ALA A 518 18.32 6.18 -19.45
CA ALA A 518 19.56 6.74 -19.97
C ALA A 518 20.59 6.93 -18.86
N ALA A 519 21.88 6.86 -19.21
CA ALA A 519 22.97 7.27 -18.36
C ALA A 519 23.18 8.80 -18.47
N VAL A 520 23.60 9.43 -17.38
CA VAL A 520 23.97 10.85 -17.31
C VAL A 520 25.44 10.95 -16.98
N LYS A 521 26.20 11.68 -17.80
CA LYS A 521 27.62 11.92 -17.61
C LYS A 521 27.98 13.35 -17.95
N ASP A 522 28.67 14.02 -17.05
CA ASP A 522 29.08 15.43 -17.20
C ASP A 522 27.92 16.37 -17.58
N GLY A 523 26.69 16.08 -17.10
CA GLY A 523 25.45 16.80 -17.41
C GLY A 523 24.89 16.51 -18.82
N GLY A 524 25.48 15.59 -19.58
CA GLY A 524 24.98 15.07 -20.85
C GLY A 524 24.26 13.75 -20.70
N ILE A 525 23.35 13.43 -21.63
CA ILE A 525 22.62 12.17 -21.68
C ILE A 525 23.33 11.21 -22.63
N GLU A 526 23.70 10.04 -22.12
CA GLU A 526 24.33 8.96 -22.88
C GLU A 526 23.48 7.70 -22.86
N LYS A 527 23.58 6.87 -23.92
CA LYS A 527 22.92 5.55 -24.01
C LYS A 527 21.40 5.60 -23.73
N PHE A 528 20.72 6.52 -24.39
CA PHE A 528 19.25 6.62 -24.29
C PHE A 528 18.59 5.39 -24.90
N THR A 529 17.73 4.73 -24.13
CA THR A 529 16.93 3.58 -24.57
C THR A 529 15.46 3.87 -24.30
N GLU A 530 14.66 3.88 -25.35
CA GLU A 530 13.22 4.04 -25.29
C GLU A 530 12.54 2.68 -25.39
N PHE A 531 11.43 2.50 -24.70
CA PHE A 531 10.64 1.29 -24.69
C PHE A 531 9.26 1.55 -25.29
N VAL A 532 8.75 0.57 -26.02
CA VAL A 532 7.36 0.60 -26.51
C VAL A 532 6.42 0.23 -25.36
N ASN A 533 5.30 0.94 -25.23
CA ASN A 533 4.26 0.54 -24.30
C ASN A 533 3.48 -0.65 -24.87
N THR A 534 3.91 -1.85 -24.55
CA THR A 534 3.33 -3.10 -25.05
C THR A 534 1.87 -3.29 -24.61
N SER A 535 1.40 -2.63 -23.56
CA SER A 535 -0.01 -2.67 -23.17
C SER A 535 -0.92 -2.08 -24.26
N ASN A 536 -0.44 -1.09 -24.99
CA ASN A 536 -1.20 -0.45 -26.06
C ASN A 536 -1.44 -1.37 -27.28
N GLN A 537 -0.71 -2.48 -27.41
CA GLN A 537 -0.99 -3.50 -28.42
C GLN A 537 -2.40 -4.09 -28.28
N ALA A 538 -2.98 -4.05 -27.10
CA ALA A 538 -4.35 -4.50 -26.86
C ALA A 538 -5.40 -3.72 -27.69
N VAL A 539 -5.17 -2.45 -28.01
CA VAL A 539 -6.04 -1.68 -28.92
C VAL A 539 -5.91 -2.20 -30.35
N SER A 540 -4.67 -2.51 -30.81
CA SER A 540 -4.45 -3.17 -32.10
C SER A 540 -5.13 -4.53 -32.16
N SER A 541 -5.15 -5.28 -31.05
CA SER A 541 -5.86 -6.56 -30.98
C SER A 541 -7.38 -6.41 -31.18
N MET A 542 -7.97 -5.36 -30.63
CA MET A 542 -9.40 -5.06 -30.84
C MET A 542 -9.69 -4.62 -32.28
N THR A 543 -8.81 -3.84 -32.87
CA THR A 543 -8.88 -3.47 -34.30
C THR A 543 -8.83 -4.72 -35.19
N ASN A 544 -7.86 -5.61 -34.93
CA ASN A 544 -7.71 -6.87 -35.67
C ASN A 544 -8.94 -7.76 -35.50
N LEU A 545 -9.51 -7.81 -34.29
CA LEU A 545 -10.73 -8.57 -34.02
C LEU A 545 -11.92 -8.10 -34.88
N SER A 546 -12.04 -6.79 -35.11
CA SER A 546 -13.11 -6.25 -35.96
C SER A 546 -13.03 -6.80 -37.39
N LEU A 547 -11.81 -6.84 -37.99
CA LEU A 547 -11.62 -7.41 -39.31
C LEU A 547 -11.79 -8.93 -39.33
N MET A 548 -11.28 -9.64 -38.31
CA MET A 548 -11.43 -11.08 -38.17
C MET A 548 -12.90 -11.50 -38.13
N THR A 549 -13.69 -10.81 -37.29
CA THR A 549 -15.13 -11.09 -37.16
C THR A 549 -15.89 -10.75 -38.43
N TRP A 550 -15.55 -9.63 -39.08
CA TRP A 550 -16.17 -9.25 -40.33
C TRP A 550 -15.92 -10.26 -41.48
N ARG A 551 -14.68 -10.77 -41.63
CA ARG A 551 -14.36 -11.85 -42.57
C ARG A 551 -15.17 -13.11 -42.30
N GLN A 552 -15.29 -13.53 -41.03
CA GLN A 552 -16.04 -14.71 -40.65
C GLN A 552 -17.54 -14.55 -40.97
N GLU A 553 -18.13 -13.40 -40.64
CA GLU A 553 -19.54 -13.12 -40.95
C GLU A 553 -19.83 -13.14 -42.45
N ASN A 554 -18.91 -12.68 -43.31
CA ASN A 554 -19.06 -12.71 -44.74
C ASN A 554 -18.98 -14.16 -45.27
N ASN A 555 -18.02 -14.94 -44.81
CA ASN A 555 -17.86 -16.36 -45.17
C ASN A 555 -19.12 -17.17 -44.75
N ASP A 556 -19.70 -16.90 -43.60
CA ASP A 556 -20.92 -17.58 -43.15
C ASP A 556 -22.14 -17.24 -43.98
N MET A 557 -22.28 -16.01 -44.47
CA MET A 557 -23.36 -15.61 -45.34
C MET A 557 -23.26 -16.27 -46.71
N ASN A 558 -22.07 -16.44 -47.28
CA ASN A 558 -21.83 -17.09 -48.55
C ASN A 558 -22.26 -18.56 -48.50
N LYS A 559 -21.98 -19.27 -47.45
CA LYS A 559 -22.42 -20.66 -47.26
C LYS A 559 -23.92 -20.83 -47.22
N ARG A 560 -24.67 -19.80 -46.82
CA ARG A 560 -26.16 -19.79 -46.78
C ARG A 560 -26.79 -19.99 -48.17
N LEU A 561 -26.18 -19.51 -49.24
CA LEU A 561 -26.70 -19.63 -50.58
C LEU A 561 -26.69 -21.08 -51.12
N GLY A 562 -25.76 -21.91 -50.66
CA GLY A 562 -25.82 -23.36 -50.90
C GLY A 562 -27.07 -24.03 -50.33
N GLU A 563 -27.54 -23.53 -49.19
CA GLU A 563 -28.78 -24.00 -48.57
C GLU A 563 -30.05 -23.55 -49.32
N VAL A 564 -30.04 -22.32 -49.85
CA VAL A 564 -31.15 -21.80 -50.68
C VAL A 564 -31.32 -22.66 -51.91
N ARG A 565 -30.25 -23.07 -52.57
CA ARG A 565 -30.30 -23.90 -53.78
C ARG A 565 -30.84 -25.31 -53.55
N ALA A 566 -30.71 -25.82 -52.33
CA ALA A 566 -31.23 -27.13 -51.95
C ALA A 566 -32.69 -27.10 -51.44
N SER A 567 -33.33 -25.91 -51.40
CA SER A 567 -34.70 -25.77 -50.87
C SER A 567 -35.76 -25.79 -51.99
N GLU A 568 -36.92 -26.40 -51.73
CA GLU A 568 -38.10 -26.37 -52.57
C GLU A 568 -39.01 -25.20 -52.16
N GLY A 569 -39.88 -24.74 -53.06
CA GLY A 569 -40.86 -23.68 -52.81
C GLY A 569 -40.47 -22.34 -53.46
N SER A 570 -41.49 -21.47 -53.64
CA SER A 570 -41.32 -20.19 -54.33
C SER A 570 -40.87 -19.04 -53.44
N GLN A 571 -41.09 -19.16 -52.17
CA GLN A 571 -40.68 -18.17 -51.16
C GLN A 571 -40.52 -18.84 -49.78
N GLY A 572 -39.75 -18.21 -48.89
CA GLY A 572 -39.60 -18.75 -47.53
C GLY A 572 -38.95 -17.78 -46.56
N ILE A 573 -39.23 -18.00 -45.32
CA ILE A 573 -38.57 -17.37 -44.20
C ILE A 573 -37.56 -18.33 -43.58
N TRP A 574 -36.48 -17.80 -43.06
CA TRP A 574 -35.43 -18.64 -42.48
C TRP A 574 -34.76 -17.96 -41.30
N ALA A 575 -34.25 -18.77 -40.39
CA ALA A 575 -33.41 -18.33 -39.28
C ALA A 575 -32.17 -19.23 -39.18
N ARG A 576 -31.03 -18.64 -38.82
CA ARG A 576 -29.75 -19.34 -38.64
C ARG A 576 -28.99 -18.79 -37.45
N MET A 577 -28.34 -19.68 -36.78
CA MET A 577 -27.41 -19.37 -35.72
C MET A 577 -26.07 -20.06 -35.99
N ALA A 578 -24.97 -19.33 -35.82
CA ALA A 578 -23.61 -19.87 -35.74
C ALA A 578 -23.01 -19.55 -34.40
N ARG A 579 -22.19 -20.45 -33.87
CA ARG A 579 -21.34 -20.23 -32.70
C ARG A 579 -19.98 -20.81 -32.96
N GLY A 580 -18.94 -20.04 -32.65
CA GLY A 580 -17.57 -20.47 -32.88
C GLY A 580 -16.55 -19.75 -32.00
N GLN A 581 -15.31 -20.08 -32.27
CA GLN A 581 -14.15 -19.43 -31.66
C GLN A 581 -13.16 -19.06 -32.76
N SER A 582 -12.65 -17.83 -32.74
CA SER A 582 -11.53 -17.42 -33.57
C SER A 582 -10.32 -17.09 -32.71
N LYS A 583 -9.11 -17.32 -33.21
CA LYS A 583 -7.83 -17.10 -32.53
C LYS A 583 -6.82 -16.44 -33.44
N TYR A 584 -6.01 -15.56 -32.85
CA TYR A 584 -4.78 -15.04 -33.48
C TYR A 584 -3.64 -15.13 -32.47
N GLY A 585 -2.72 -16.06 -32.68
CA GLY A 585 -1.72 -16.46 -31.70
C GLY A 585 -0.71 -15.37 -31.37
N GLN A 586 -0.29 -14.56 -32.36
CA GLN A 586 0.73 -13.51 -32.18
C GLN A 586 0.34 -12.43 -31.19
N GLN A 587 -0.97 -12.18 -31.00
CA GLN A 587 -1.49 -11.20 -30.04
C GLN A 587 -2.28 -11.85 -28.91
N GLY A 588 -2.32 -13.17 -28.85
CA GLY A 588 -3.07 -13.91 -27.83
C GLY A 588 -4.59 -13.73 -27.94
N ILE A 589 -5.10 -13.32 -29.10
CA ILE A 589 -6.54 -13.09 -29.32
C ILE A 589 -7.28 -14.42 -29.27
N LYS A 590 -8.33 -14.46 -28.48
CA LYS A 590 -9.36 -15.50 -28.44
C LYS A 590 -10.71 -14.81 -28.42
N ASN A 591 -11.54 -15.06 -29.42
CA ASN A 591 -12.89 -14.52 -29.52
C ASN A 591 -13.89 -15.65 -29.57
N GLN A 592 -14.86 -15.68 -28.66
CA GLN A 592 -16.03 -16.55 -28.73
C GLN A 592 -17.21 -15.71 -29.20
N TYR A 593 -17.86 -16.14 -30.27
CA TYR A 593 -18.92 -15.38 -30.88
C TYR A 593 -20.15 -16.22 -31.14
N ASN A 594 -21.30 -15.53 -31.11
CA ASN A 594 -22.58 -16.01 -31.62
C ASN A 594 -22.99 -15.11 -32.77
N TYR A 595 -23.45 -15.69 -33.88
CA TYR A 595 -23.92 -15.02 -35.05
C TYR A 595 -25.34 -15.47 -35.38
N TYR A 596 -26.27 -14.53 -35.51
CA TYR A 596 -27.68 -14.77 -35.74
C TYR A 596 -28.09 -14.12 -37.04
N GLN A 597 -28.91 -14.84 -37.83
CA GLN A 597 -29.45 -14.38 -39.05
C GLN A 597 -30.96 -14.69 -39.12
N LEU A 598 -31.72 -13.74 -39.60
CA LEU A 598 -33.16 -13.89 -39.89
C LEU A 598 -33.42 -13.29 -41.22
N GLY A 599 -33.98 -14.06 -42.16
CA GLY A 599 -34.17 -13.59 -43.52
C GLY A 599 -35.40 -14.13 -44.21
N TYR A 600 -35.64 -13.54 -45.37
CA TYR A 600 -36.66 -13.92 -46.30
C TYR A 600 -36.11 -13.97 -47.72
N ASP A 601 -36.51 -14.96 -48.50
CA ASP A 601 -36.18 -15.08 -49.93
C ASP A 601 -37.38 -15.49 -50.76
N SER A 602 -37.36 -15.09 -52.02
CA SER A 602 -38.42 -15.39 -52.97
C SER A 602 -37.84 -15.66 -54.35
N LYS A 603 -38.38 -16.64 -55.03
CA LYS A 603 -38.08 -16.93 -56.44
C LYS A 603 -38.76 -15.86 -57.29
N ILE A 604 -37.98 -15.07 -58.06
CA ILE A 604 -38.47 -13.96 -58.88
C ILE A 604 -38.54 -14.32 -60.39
N SER A 605 -37.83 -15.40 -60.76
CA SER A 605 -37.93 -16.03 -62.08
C SER A 605 -37.54 -17.50 -61.94
N ASP A 606 -37.61 -18.26 -63.07
CA ASP A 606 -37.28 -19.69 -62.99
C ASP A 606 -35.87 -19.96 -62.49
N ASP A 607 -34.92 -19.07 -62.76
CA ASP A 607 -33.52 -19.23 -62.41
C ASP A 607 -33.06 -18.38 -61.17
N TRP A 608 -33.80 -17.35 -60.79
CA TRP A 608 -33.37 -16.38 -59.78
C TRP A 608 -34.19 -16.42 -58.54
N ILE A 609 -33.46 -16.51 -57.38
CA ILE A 609 -33.97 -16.30 -56.03
C ILE A 609 -33.32 -15.03 -55.47
N LEU A 610 -34.11 -14.09 -54.96
CA LEU A 610 -33.63 -12.90 -54.27
C LEU A 610 -34.07 -12.95 -52.81
N GLY A 611 -33.20 -12.45 -51.93
CA GLY A 611 -33.52 -12.41 -50.52
C GLY A 611 -32.81 -11.27 -49.76
N GLY A 612 -33.24 -11.09 -48.56
CA GLY A 612 -32.64 -10.17 -47.59
C GLY A 612 -32.61 -10.79 -46.21
N ALA A 613 -31.64 -10.39 -45.44
CA ALA A 613 -31.47 -10.87 -44.05
C ALA A 613 -31.01 -9.76 -43.11
N PHE A 614 -31.55 -9.80 -41.90
CA PHE A 614 -31.03 -9.12 -40.76
C PHE A 614 -29.96 -10.00 -40.08
N THR A 615 -28.84 -9.40 -39.63
CA THR A 615 -27.73 -10.11 -38.99
C THR A 615 -27.36 -9.46 -37.68
N TYR A 616 -27.01 -10.28 -36.66
CA TYR A 616 -26.54 -9.83 -35.39
C TYR A 616 -25.42 -10.73 -34.91
N THR A 617 -24.30 -10.12 -34.49
CA THR A 617 -23.16 -10.81 -33.88
C THR A 617 -22.96 -10.29 -32.47
N ASP A 618 -22.64 -11.20 -31.54
CA ASP A 618 -22.26 -10.91 -30.18
C ASP A 618 -21.03 -11.76 -29.82
N GLY A 619 -19.92 -11.11 -29.52
CA GLY A 619 -18.63 -11.76 -29.25
C GLY A 619 -17.94 -11.23 -28.02
N ASP A 620 -17.35 -12.15 -27.25
CA ASP A 620 -16.50 -11.89 -26.11
C ASP A 620 -15.07 -12.29 -26.44
N SER A 621 -14.14 -11.37 -26.18
CA SER A 621 -12.74 -11.56 -26.53
C SER A 621 -11.79 -11.32 -25.38
N SER A 622 -10.68 -12.06 -25.40
CA SER A 622 -9.50 -11.82 -24.57
C SER A 622 -8.25 -11.77 -25.44
N TYR A 623 -7.30 -10.96 -25.06
CA TYR A 623 -6.01 -10.81 -25.76
C TYR A 623 -4.93 -10.37 -24.78
N THR A 624 -3.69 -10.40 -25.20
CA THR A 624 -2.57 -9.95 -24.34
C THR A 624 -2.81 -8.53 -23.87
N ASN A 625 -2.75 -8.33 -22.54
CA ASN A 625 -2.99 -7.07 -21.82
C ASN A 625 -4.41 -6.48 -21.95
N GLY A 626 -5.42 -7.28 -22.26
CA GLY A 626 -6.77 -6.74 -22.33
C GLY A 626 -7.87 -7.74 -22.66
N SER A 627 -9.08 -7.22 -22.74
CA SER A 627 -10.29 -7.93 -23.16
C SER A 627 -11.26 -6.98 -23.84
N GLY A 628 -12.29 -7.50 -24.48
CA GLY A 628 -13.28 -6.68 -25.14
C GLY A 628 -14.50 -7.45 -25.58
N THR A 629 -15.51 -6.70 -26.00
CA THR A 629 -16.74 -7.24 -26.63
C THR A 629 -16.96 -6.59 -27.99
N ASN A 630 -17.49 -7.35 -28.93
CA ASN A 630 -17.85 -6.86 -30.25
C ASN A 630 -19.28 -7.23 -30.59
N LYS A 631 -20.09 -6.24 -31.01
CA LYS A 631 -21.49 -6.39 -31.37
C LYS A 631 -21.72 -5.77 -32.72
N HIS A 632 -22.15 -6.60 -33.70
CA HIS A 632 -22.43 -6.14 -35.03
C HIS A 632 -23.92 -6.29 -35.31
N THR A 633 -24.53 -5.26 -35.85
CA THR A 633 -25.91 -5.27 -36.29
C THR A 633 -25.95 -4.93 -37.77
N GLY A 634 -26.43 -5.81 -38.58
CA GLY A 634 -26.29 -5.68 -40.04
C GLY A 634 -27.50 -6.11 -40.84
N PHE A 635 -27.38 -5.85 -42.12
CA PHE A 635 -28.36 -6.22 -43.13
C PHE A 635 -27.64 -6.73 -44.38
N ALA A 636 -28.13 -7.79 -45.00
CA ALA A 636 -27.60 -8.36 -46.21
C ALA A 636 -28.73 -8.47 -47.27
N VAL A 637 -28.36 -8.24 -48.52
CA VAL A 637 -29.18 -8.58 -49.67
C VAL A 637 -28.43 -9.57 -50.54
N TYR A 638 -29.09 -10.55 -51.08
CA TYR A 638 -28.49 -11.57 -51.88
C TYR A 638 -29.33 -12.05 -53.04
N GLY A 639 -28.66 -12.57 -54.07
CA GLY A 639 -29.31 -13.22 -55.18
C GLY A 639 -28.56 -14.49 -55.58
N SER A 640 -29.29 -15.55 -55.84
CA SER A 640 -28.77 -16.82 -56.35
C SER A 640 -29.42 -17.13 -57.69
N ASN A 641 -28.60 -17.36 -58.70
CA ASN A 641 -29.02 -17.82 -60.02
C ASN A 641 -28.63 -19.29 -60.18
N LEU A 642 -29.61 -20.18 -60.24
CA LEU A 642 -29.42 -21.61 -60.44
C LEU A 642 -29.92 -22.01 -61.80
N ARG A 643 -29.11 -22.67 -62.61
CA ARG A 643 -29.36 -23.08 -63.93
C ARG A 643 -29.65 -24.60 -64.07
N ASP A 644 -30.37 -25.02 -65.06
CA ASP A 644 -30.75 -26.43 -65.30
C ASP A 644 -29.53 -27.37 -65.44
N ASP A 645 -28.35 -26.83 -65.88
CA ASP A 645 -27.13 -27.61 -66.05
C ASP A 645 -26.33 -27.79 -64.70
N GLY A 646 -26.91 -27.36 -63.56
CA GLY A 646 -26.33 -27.44 -62.25
C GLY A 646 -25.29 -26.36 -61.95
N SER A 647 -25.07 -25.39 -62.84
CA SER A 647 -24.21 -24.23 -62.57
C SER A 647 -25.00 -23.15 -61.82
N PHE A 648 -24.31 -22.37 -61.01
CA PHE A 648 -24.92 -21.27 -60.23
C PHE A 648 -24.02 -20.08 -60.17
N ILE A 649 -24.63 -18.92 -59.92
CA ILE A 649 -23.96 -17.67 -59.58
C ILE A 649 -24.66 -17.10 -58.34
N ASP A 650 -23.90 -16.82 -57.32
CA ASP A 650 -24.36 -16.18 -56.11
C ASP A 650 -23.75 -14.79 -55.96
N LEU A 651 -24.57 -13.80 -55.60
CA LEU A 651 -24.17 -12.42 -55.35
C LEU A 651 -24.66 -11.96 -53.98
N ILE A 652 -23.82 -11.34 -53.16
CA ILE A 652 -24.17 -10.84 -51.83
C ILE A 652 -23.66 -9.42 -51.65
N ALA A 653 -24.47 -8.55 -51.07
CA ALA A 653 -24.04 -7.28 -50.49
C ALA A 653 -24.47 -7.22 -49.04
N LYS A 654 -23.53 -6.85 -48.17
CA LYS A 654 -23.76 -6.78 -46.74
C LYS A 654 -23.24 -5.48 -46.12
N TYR A 655 -23.99 -4.94 -45.17
CA TYR A 655 -23.61 -3.81 -44.36
C TYR A 655 -23.83 -4.17 -42.86
N ALA A 656 -22.93 -3.73 -41.97
CA ALA A 656 -23.12 -3.82 -40.54
C ALA A 656 -22.58 -2.59 -39.84
N HIS A 657 -23.30 -2.19 -38.78
CA HIS A 657 -22.80 -1.28 -37.77
C HIS A 657 -22.13 -2.11 -36.67
N MET A 658 -20.89 -1.80 -36.37
CA MET A 658 -20.03 -2.54 -35.44
C MET A 658 -19.74 -1.70 -34.22
N LYS A 659 -20.15 -2.17 -33.06
CA LYS A 659 -19.83 -1.56 -31.75
C LYS A 659 -18.81 -2.41 -31.02
N ASN A 660 -17.73 -1.79 -30.59
CA ASN A 660 -16.59 -2.42 -29.91
C ASN A 660 -16.35 -1.75 -28.56
N ASP A 661 -16.28 -2.54 -27.51
CA ASP A 661 -15.88 -2.12 -26.17
C ASP A 661 -14.59 -2.85 -25.81
N PHE A 662 -13.61 -2.16 -25.24
CA PHE A 662 -12.34 -2.77 -24.85
C PHE A 662 -11.83 -2.27 -23.49
N ASP A 663 -11.09 -3.13 -22.82
CA ASP A 663 -10.37 -2.81 -21.59
C ASP A 663 -8.90 -3.20 -21.73
N VAL A 664 -8.00 -2.22 -21.47
CA VAL A 664 -6.55 -2.39 -21.56
C VAL A 664 -5.94 -2.25 -20.18
N ASN A 665 -5.15 -3.23 -19.77
CA ASN A 665 -4.38 -3.20 -18.53
C ASN A 665 -3.18 -2.24 -18.66
N GLY A 666 -3.35 -1.00 -18.19
CA GLY A 666 -2.32 0.04 -18.32
C GLY A 666 -2.47 0.88 -19.60
N GLY A 667 -1.40 1.46 -20.09
CA GLY A 667 -1.34 2.24 -21.33
C GLY A 667 -2.48 3.23 -21.52
N VAL A 668 -3.17 3.16 -22.63
CA VAL A 668 -4.30 4.05 -22.98
C VAL A 668 -5.58 3.77 -22.18
N GLY A 669 -5.65 2.66 -21.45
CA GLY A 669 -6.84 2.28 -20.67
C GLY A 669 -8.00 1.81 -21.55
N SER A 670 -9.20 1.77 -20.96
CA SER A 670 -10.40 1.29 -21.64
C SER A 670 -11.05 2.36 -22.53
N GLY A 671 -11.88 1.90 -23.46
CA GLY A 671 -12.66 2.75 -24.37
C GLY A 671 -13.71 1.96 -25.13
N ASP A 672 -14.55 2.68 -25.85
CA ASP A 672 -15.54 2.14 -26.77
C ASP A 672 -15.53 2.95 -28.06
N TYR A 673 -15.84 2.28 -29.15
CA TYR A 673 -15.99 2.93 -30.46
C TYR A 673 -16.94 2.17 -31.38
N SER A 674 -17.39 2.84 -32.40
CA SER A 674 -18.20 2.24 -33.45
C SER A 674 -17.58 2.48 -34.82
N THR A 675 -17.71 1.49 -35.70
CA THR A 675 -17.33 1.58 -37.10
C THR A 675 -18.38 0.86 -37.98
N ASN A 676 -18.18 0.85 -39.28
CA ASN A 676 -19.10 0.20 -40.19
C ASN A 676 -18.37 -0.76 -41.13
N GLY A 677 -18.99 -1.89 -41.38
CA GLY A 677 -18.54 -2.87 -42.38
C GLY A 677 -19.40 -2.85 -43.63
N LEU A 678 -18.76 -2.93 -44.79
CA LEU A 678 -19.39 -3.13 -46.09
C LEU A 678 -18.72 -4.30 -46.78
N SER A 679 -19.49 -5.17 -47.46
CA SER A 679 -18.92 -6.24 -48.27
C SER A 679 -19.74 -6.56 -49.51
N PHE A 680 -19.04 -7.07 -50.49
CA PHE A 680 -19.59 -7.61 -51.74
C PHE A 680 -18.92 -8.95 -52.05
N SER A 681 -19.75 -9.96 -52.40
CA SER A 681 -19.26 -11.28 -52.76
C SER A 681 -19.89 -11.74 -54.06
N ALA A 682 -19.10 -12.46 -54.87
CA ALA A 682 -19.55 -13.17 -56.02
C ALA A 682 -18.96 -14.59 -56.05
N GLU A 683 -19.81 -15.57 -56.12
CA GLU A 683 -19.45 -16.99 -56.19
C GLU A 683 -19.97 -17.59 -57.48
N TYR A 684 -19.18 -18.48 -58.13
CA TYR A 684 -19.56 -19.35 -59.21
C TYR A 684 -19.27 -20.79 -58.85
N GLY A 685 -20.19 -21.72 -59.11
CA GLY A 685 -19.98 -23.14 -58.95
C GLY A 685 -20.84 -23.99 -59.90
N LYS A 686 -20.54 -25.28 -59.88
CA LYS A 686 -21.35 -26.22 -60.67
C LYS A 686 -21.47 -27.54 -59.92
N ARG A 687 -22.70 -28.07 -59.80
CA ARG A 687 -22.97 -29.38 -59.22
C ARG A 687 -22.99 -30.44 -60.32
N PHE A 688 -22.14 -31.45 -60.13
CA PHE A 688 -22.16 -32.67 -60.94
C PHE A 688 -22.72 -33.79 -60.08
N GLN A 689 -23.82 -34.39 -60.50
CA GLN A 689 -24.56 -35.39 -59.76
C GLN A 689 -24.65 -36.71 -60.55
N GLN A 690 -24.38 -37.85 -59.84
CA GLN A 690 -24.50 -39.16 -60.34
C GLN A 690 -24.90 -40.18 -59.26
N GLU A 691 -25.98 -40.92 -59.46
CA GLU A 691 -26.46 -41.99 -58.58
C GLU A 691 -26.59 -41.60 -57.12
N GLY A 692 -27.08 -40.36 -56.84
CA GLY A 692 -27.26 -39.85 -55.48
C GLY A 692 -25.98 -39.37 -54.80
N TYR A 693 -24.85 -39.32 -55.52
CA TYR A 693 -23.61 -38.66 -55.08
C TYR A 693 -23.43 -37.41 -55.94
N TRP A 694 -22.83 -36.41 -55.35
CA TRP A 694 -22.55 -35.16 -56.10
C TRP A 694 -21.20 -34.57 -55.67
N ILE A 695 -20.57 -33.87 -56.60
CA ILE A 695 -19.42 -33.00 -56.35
C ILE A 695 -19.75 -31.59 -56.85
N GLU A 696 -19.42 -30.59 -56.08
CA GLU A 696 -19.70 -29.19 -56.37
C GLU A 696 -18.43 -28.37 -56.18
N PRO A 697 -17.58 -28.20 -57.24
CA PRO A 697 -16.48 -27.22 -57.21
C PRO A 697 -17.04 -25.81 -57.22
N GLN A 698 -16.33 -24.92 -56.48
CA GLN A 698 -16.73 -23.53 -56.25
C GLN A 698 -15.52 -22.60 -56.31
N ALA A 699 -15.73 -21.41 -56.85
CA ALA A 699 -14.79 -20.29 -56.81
C ALA A 699 -15.53 -19.02 -56.41
N GLU A 700 -14.96 -18.30 -55.41
CA GLU A 700 -15.56 -17.11 -54.87
C GLU A 700 -14.55 -16.00 -54.71
N LEU A 701 -15.01 -14.75 -54.84
CA LEU A 701 -14.27 -13.55 -54.49
C LEU A 701 -15.13 -12.67 -53.61
N THR A 702 -14.62 -12.35 -52.43
CA THR A 702 -15.31 -11.47 -51.44
C THR A 702 -14.41 -10.28 -51.13
N TYR A 703 -14.90 -9.08 -51.41
CA TYR A 703 -14.33 -7.83 -50.92
C TYR A 703 -15.08 -7.38 -49.68
N GLY A 704 -14.34 -7.07 -48.62
CA GLY A 704 -14.87 -6.53 -47.36
C GLY A 704 -14.06 -5.32 -46.91
N ARG A 705 -14.77 -4.29 -46.40
CA ARG A 705 -14.13 -3.10 -45.87
C ARG A 705 -14.71 -2.78 -44.49
N VAL A 706 -13.85 -2.52 -43.52
CA VAL A 706 -14.20 -1.91 -42.24
C VAL A 706 -13.74 -0.45 -42.27
N SER A 707 -14.64 0.49 -41.98
CA SER A 707 -14.38 1.92 -42.06
C SER A 707 -13.40 2.36 -40.96
N SER A 708 -12.70 3.47 -41.20
CA SER A 708 -11.88 4.15 -40.18
C SER A 708 -12.75 4.60 -38.99
N ALA A 709 -12.12 4.75 -37.83
CA ALA A 709 -12.79 5.25 -36.63
C ALA A 709 -11.84 6.16 -35.83
N ASP A 710 -12.39 7.23 -35.25
CA ASP A 710 -11.72 8.15 -34.34
C ASP A 710 -12.44 8.14 -33.01
N PHE A 711 -11.69 7.94 -31.93
CA PHE A 711 -12.25 7.92 -30.58
C PHE A 711 -11.24 8.35 -29.53
N THR A 712 -11.71 8.56 -28.29
CA THR A 712 -10.84 8.94 -27.18
C THR A 712 -11.04 7.94 -26.03
N THR A 713 -9.95 7.41 -25.51
CA THR A 713 -9.97 6.45 -24.39
C THR A 713 -10.24 7.14 -23.06
N LYS A 714 -10.56 6.38 -22.02
CA LYS A 714 -10.80 6.91 -20.65
C LYS A 714 -9.58 7.61 -20.05
N ARG A 715 -8.36 7.30 -20.51
CA ARG A 715 -7.13 8.01 -20.11
C ARG A 715 -6.80 9.19 -21.00
N GLY A 716 -7.70 9.58 -21.91
CA GLY A 716 -7.56 10.77 -22.74
C GLY A 716 -6.63 10.59 -23.93
N ALA A 717 -6.26 9.38 -24.31
CA ALA A 717 -5.55 9.13 -25.56
C ALA A 717 -6.54 9.22 -26.75
N LYS A 718 -6.16 9.98 -27.78
CA LYS A 718 -6.85 10.00 -29.08
C LYS A 718 -6.37 8.81 -29.88
N VAL A 719 -7.31 8.04 -30.41
CA VAL A 719 -7.04 6.85 -31.21
C VAL A 719 -7.64 7.04 -32.59
N HIS A 720 -6.85 6.79 -33.61
CA HIS A 720 -7.26 6.72 -35.01
C HIS A 720 -7.03 5.30 -35.52
N GLN A 721 -8.10 4.61 -35.89
CA GLN A 721 -8.06 3.35 -36.60
C GLN A 721 -8.19 3.63 -38.09
N ASP A 722 -7.25 3.21 -38.90
CA ASP A 722 -7.36 3.27 -40.34
C ASP A 722 -8.48 2.36 -40.88
N SER A 723 -9.00 2.64 -42.08
CA SER A 723 -9.88 1.69 -42.76
C SER A 723 -9.11 0.41 -43.08
N MET A 724 -9.77 -0.73 -42.95
CA MET A 724 -9.21 -2.05 -43.19
C MET A 724 -9.94 -2.72 -44.35
N ASP A 725 -9.18 -3.17 -45.37
CA ASP A 725 -9.69 -3.87 -46.52
C ASP A 725 -9.28 -5.36 -46.47
N SER A 726 -10.17 -6.22 -46.93
CA SER A 726 -10.00 -7.66 -47.11
C SER A 726 -10.49 -8.08 -48.46
N LEU A 727 -9.69 -8.80 -49.22
CA LEU A 727 -10.07 -9.36 -50.52
C LEU A 727 -9.79 -10.86 -50.50
N VAL A 728 -10.80 -11.63 -50.12
CA VAL A 728 -10.66 -13.09 -49.99
C VAL A 728 -11.07 -13.80 -51.30
N GLY A 729 -10.14 -14.51 -51.87
CA GLY A 729 -10.41 -15.52 -52.92
C GLY A 729 -10.58 -16.89 -52.24
N ARG A 730 -11.61 -17.64 -52.62
CA ARG A 730 -11.88 -19.00 -52.18
C ARG A 730 -11.97 -19.95 -53.37
N LEU A 731 -11.24 -21.04 -53.29
CA LEU A 731 -11.38 -22.20 -54.17
C LEU A 731 -11.71 -23.41 -53.30
N GLY A 732 -12.83 -24.07 -53.62
CA GLY A 732 -13.28 -25.17 -52.80
C GLY A 732 -14.10 -26.20 -53.57
N PHE A 733 -14.40 -27.29 -52.92
CA PHE A 733 -15.37 -28.25 -53.37
C PHE A 733 -16.15 -28.84 -52.22
N SER A 734 -17.36 -29.26 -52.51
CA SER A 734 -18.21 -30.06 -51.63
C SER A 734 -18.44 -31.43 -52.27
N LEU A 735 -18.39 -32.47 -51.45
CA LEU A 735 -18.76 -33.83 -51.83
C LEU A 735 -19.94 -34.25 -50.96
N GLY A 736 -21.04 -34.68 -51.64
CA GLY A 736 -22.21 -35.04 -50.85
C GLY A 736 -22.91 -36.30 -51.40
N LYS A 737 -23.78 -36.78 -50.55
CA LYS A 737 -24.64 -37.94 -50.82
C LYS A 737 -26.06 -37.61 -50.39
N ASP A 738 -26.99 -37.85 -51.35
CA ASP A 738 -28.42 -37.76 -51.12
C ASP A 738 -28.86 -38.94 -50.25
N ILE A 739 -29.69 -38.65 -49.26
CA ILE A 739 -30.37 -39.59 -48.35
C ILE A 739 -31.88 -39.42 -48.51
N LYS A 740 -32.68 -40.29 -47.90
CA LYS A 740 -34.15 -40.24 -48.09
C LYS A 740 -34.81 -38.91 -47.68
N GLN A 741 -34.21 -38.17 -46.78
CA GLN A 741 -34.76 -36.92 -46.24
C GLN A 741 -33.74 -35.78 -46.31
N GLY A 742 -33.03 -35.67 -47.47
CA GLY A 742 -32.05 -34.58 -47.61
C GLY A 742 -30.69 -35.08 -48.12
N ASN A 743 -29.61 -34.49 -47.64
CA ASN A 743 -28.22 -34.91 -47.99
C ASN A 743 -27.24 -34.72 -46.85
N VAL A 744 -26.11 -35.41 -46.93
CA VAL A 744 -24.94 -35.22 -46.07
C VAL A 744 -23.75 -34.85 -46.98
N TYR A 745 -22.90 -33.98 -46.50
CA TYR A 745 -21.74 -33.52 -47.28
C TYR A 745 -20.49 -33.26 -46.45
N VAL A 746 -19.35 -33.29 -47.09
CA VAL A 746 -18.09 -32.77 -46.61
C VAL A 746 -17.61 -31.69 -47.59
N ARG A 747 -16.93 -30.68 -47.07
CA ARG A 747 -16.34 -29.61 -47.89
C ARG A 747 -14.90 -29.36 -47.50
N ALA A 748 -14.11 -28.93 -48.48
CA ALA A 748 -12.78 -28.45 -48.28
C ALA A 748 -12.55 -27.24 -49.20
N SER A 749 -12.00 -26.18 -48.64
CA SER A 749 -11.73 -24.94 -49.39
C SER A 749 -10.34 -24.42 -48.98
N TYR A 750 -9.63 -23.84 -49.95
CA TYR A 750 -8.47 -23.00 -49.72
C TYR A 750 -8.88 -21.53 -49.92
N LEU A 751 -8.63 -20.71 -48.89
CA LEU A 751 -8.91 -19.30 -48.89
C LEU A 751 -7.59 -18.53 -48.84
N TYR A 752 -7.56 -17.37 -49.47
CA TYR A 752 -6.43 -16.46 -49.46
C TYR A 752 -6.93 -15.00 -49.42
N ASP A 753 -6.55 -14.27 -48.35
CA ASP A 753 -6.79 -12.83 -48.28
C ASP A 753 -5.59 -12.10 -48.90
N PHE A 754 -5.82 -11.39 -49.97
CA PHE A 754 -4.83 -10.62 -50.74
C PHE A 754 -4.54 -9.26 -50.08
N GLN A 755 -5.29 -8.91 -49.05
CA GLN A 755 -5.17 -7.72 -48.25
C GLN A 755 -5.18 -8.13 -46.78
N GLY A 756 -5.60 -7.32 -45.84
CA GLY A 756 -5.67 -7.70 -44.43
C GLY A 756 -4.82 -6.81 -43.53
N ASP A 757 -4.27 -5.75 -44.12
CA ASP A 757 -3.52 -4.76 -43.34
C ASP A 757 -4.42 -4.02 -42.36
N THR A 758 -3.96 -3.91 -41.14
CA THR A 758 -4.61 -3.10 -40.09
C THR A 758 -3.60 -2.10 -39.53
N SER A 759 -4.08 -0.92 -39.19
CA SER A 759 -3.25 0.12 -38.57
C SER A 759 -4.05 0.91 -37.55
N VAL A 760 -3.46 1.17 -36.42
CA VAL A 760 -4.02 2.02 -35.37
C VAL A 760 -2.95 2.93 -34.81
N THR A 761 -3.28 4.22 -34.71
CA THR A 761 -2.39 5.25 -34.14
C THR A 761 -3.03 5.83 -32.90
N MET A 762 -2.25 5.93 -31.82
CA MET A 762 -2.65 6.52 -30.56
C MET A 762 -1.77 7.71 -30.23
N SER A 763 -2.37 8.78 -29.70
CA SER A 763 -1.63 10.00 -29.35
C SER A 763 -2.19 10.67 -28.10
N LYS A 764 -1.29 11.29 -27.30
CA LYS A 764 -1.64 12.12 -26.15
C LYS A 764 -0.51 13.12 -25.89
N GLY A 765 -0.84 14.40 -25.69
CA GLY A 765 0.13 15.42 -25.29
C GLY A 765 1.30 15.65 -26.25
N GLY A 766 1.13 15.30 -27.53
CA GLY A 766 2.17 15.38 -28.57
C GLY A 766 2.96 14.07 -28.77
N ALA A 767 2.90 13.12 -27.83
CA ALA A 767 3.43 11.76 -28.05
C ALA A 767 2.47 10.94 -28.90
N ALA A 768 3.01 10.08 -29.75
CA ALA A 768 2.23 9.17 -30.58
C ALA A 768 2.93 7.81 -30.76
N THR A 769 2.13 6.78 -30.90
CA THR A 769 2.58 5.43 -31.23
C THR A 769 1.62 4.77 -32.20
N SER A 770 2.12 3.89 -33.05
CA SER A 770 1.32 3.19 -34.06
C SER A 770 1.64 1.70 -34.04
N PHE A 771 0.60 0.89 -34.23
CA PHE A 771 0.72 -0.56 -34.41
C PHE A 771 0.15 -0.94 -35.78
N LYS A 772 0.86 -1.76 -36.52
CA LYS A 772 0.44 -2.32 -37.79
C LYS A 772 0.47 -3.83 -37.71
N THR A 773 -0.52 -4.47 -38.29
CA THR A 773 -0.62 -5.92 -38.37
C THR A 773 -1.10 -6.30 -39.75
N ASP A 774 -0.53 -7.33 -40.33
CA ASP A 774 -1.01 -7.97 -41.54
C ASP A 774 -1.72 -9.27 -41.17
N LEU A 775 -3.03 -9.35 -41.44
CA LEU A 775 -3.89 -10.51 -41.25
C LEU A 775 -4.18 -11.22 -42.57
N GLY A 776 -3.51 -10.84 -43.64
CA GLY A 776 -3.59 -11.48 -44.96
C GLY A 776 -3.01 -12.89 -44.94
N GLY A 777 -2.99 -13.52 -46.14
CA GLY A 777 -2.41 -14.86 -46.30
C GLY A 777 -3.47 -15.94 -46.48
N GLY A 778 -3.01 -17.19 -46.55
CA GLY A 778 -3.84 -18.32 -46.89
C GLY A 778 -4.13 -19.28 -45.76
N TRP A 779 -5.29 -19.92 -45.80
CA TRP A 779 -5.70 -20.99 -44.88
C TRP A 779 -6.59 -22.02 -45.54
N TRP A 780 -6.67 -23.19 -44.94
CA TRP A 780 -7.62 -24.23 -45.29
C TRP A 780 -8.85 -24.17 -44.39
N GLU A 781 -10.02 -24.44 -44.97
CA GLU A 781 -11.27 -24.62 -44.22
C GLU A 781 -11.85 -25.99 -44.56
N PHE A 782 -12.25 -26.72 -43.53
CA PHE A 782 -12.87 -28.04 -43.63
C PHE A 782 -14.23 -28.01 -42.91
N GLY A 783 -15.23 -28.62 -43.54
CA GLY A 783 -16.56 -28.71 -42.95
C GLY A 783 -17.25 -30.03 -43.22
N VAL A 784 -18.17 -30.39 -42.33
CA VAL A 784 -19.09 -31.52 -42.50
C VAL A 784 -20.49 -31.04 -42.16
N GLY A 785 -21.47 -31.38 -42.99
CA GLY A 785 -22.84 -30.90 -42.76
C GLY A 785 -23.91 -31.82 -43.29
N THR A 786 -25.13 -31.42 -43.03
CA THR A 786 -26.34 -32.07 -43.50
C THR A 786 -27.45 -31.07 -43.76
N ASN A 787 -28.23 -31.30 -44.82
CA ASN A 787 -29.48 -30.64 -45.08
C ASN A 787 -30.60 -31.68 -45.01
N LEU A 788 -31.60 -31.44 -44.18
CA LEU A 788 -32.69 -32.37 -43.93
C LEU A 788 -34.03 -31.74 -44.32
N ASP A 789 -34.83 -32.43 -45.07
CA ASP A 789 -36.23 -32.13 -45.29
C ASP A 789 -37.05 -32.78 -44.14
N LEU A 790 -37.63 -31.96 -43.27
CA LEU A 790 -38.44 -32.39 -42.15
C LEU A 790 -39.92 -32.60 -42.53
N GLY A 791 -40.25 -32.41 -43.81
CA GLY A 791 -41.64 -32.41 -44.33
C GLY A 791 -42.37 -31.11 -44.00
N HIS A 792 -43.60 -30.93 -44.54
CA HIS A 792 -44.40 -29.73 -44.34
C HIS A 792 -43.64 -28.45 -44.69
N ASP A 793 -42.93 -28.47 -45.82
CA ASP A 793 -42.17 -27.35 -46.42
C ASP A 793 -41.09 -26.80 -45.47
N THR A 794 -40.60 -27.61 -44.51
CA THR A 794 -39.59 -27.26 -43.52
C THR A 794 -38.28 -27.96 -43.77
N HIS A 795 -37.19 -27.15 -43.91
CA HIS A 795 -35.82 -27.66 -44.10
C HIS A 795 -34.99 -27.26 -42.90
N PHE A 796 -34.16 -28.19 -42.39
CA PHE A 796 -33.19 -28.01 -41.34
C PHE A 796 -31.78 -28.28 -41.88
N TYR A 797 -30.84 -27.47 -41.46
CA TYR A 797 -29.44 -27.66 -41.82
C TYR A 797 -28.54 -27.49 -40.60
N LEU A 798 -27.49 -28.28 -40.58
CA LEU A 798 -26.44 -28.28 -39.55
C LEU A 798 -25.12 -28.53 -40.21
N ASP A 799 -24.11 -27.73 -39.88
CA ASP A 799 -22.73 -28.01 -40.26
C ASP A 799 -21.75 -27.65 -39.14
N VAL A 800 -20.60 -28.30 -39.13
CA VAL A 800 -19.47 -28.04 -38.22
C VAL A 800 -18.24 -27.84 -39.09
N GLU A 801 -17.42 -26.86 -38.74
CA GLU A 801 -16.24 -26.51 -39.50
C GLU A 801 -15.06 -26.14 -38.62
N THR A 802 -13.86 -26.24 -39.21
CA THR A 802 -12.58 -25.84 -38.65
C THR A 802 -11.68 -25.28 -39.73
N THR A 803 -10.74 -24.44 -39.33
CA THR A 803 -9.68 -23.92 -40.23
C THR A 803 -8.31 -24.41 -39.77
N ALA A 804 -7.34 -24.40 -40.68
CA ALA A 804 -5.95 -24.78 -40.43
C ALA A 804 -4.96 -24.06 -41.38
N GLY A 805 -3.76 -23.79 -40.88
CA GLY A 805 -2.61 -23.30 -41.70
C GLY A 805 -2.57 -21.79 -41.91
N GLY A 806 -3.48 -21.02 -41.33
CA GLY A 806 -3.43 -19.55 -41.30
C GLY A 806 -2.93 -18.98 -40.00
N ASP A 807 -2.66 -17.68 -39.95
CA ASP A 807 -2.35 -16.94 -38.78
C ASP A 807 -3.59 -16.74 -37.89
N VAL A 808 -4.76 -16.65 -38.50
CA VAL A 808 -6.07 -16.61 -37.85
C VAL A 808 -6.73 -17.97 -37.97
N ASP A 809 -6.99 -18.60 -36.86
CA ASP A 809 -7.63 -19.92 -36.79
C ASP A 809 -9.06 -19.82 -36.27
N THR A 810 -9.95 -20.65 -36.84
CA THR A 810 -11.27 -21.00 -36.31
C THR A 810 -11.24 -22.47 -35.89
N PRO A 811 -10.80 -22.79 -34.64
CA PRO A 811 -10.63 -24.19 -34.23
C PRO A 811 -11.92 -24.99 -34.31
N TRP A 812 -13.04 -24.34 -34.14
CA TRP A 812 -14.36 -24.93 -34.29
C TRP A 812 -15.41 -23.84 -34.51
N GLN A 813 -16.37 -24.15 -35.33
CA GLN A 813 -17.63 -23.44 -35.48
C GLN A 813 -18.72 -24.44 -35.83
N TRP A 814 -19.90 -24.25 -35.32
CA TRP A 814 -21.08 -24.94 -35.77
C TRP A 814 -22.13 -23.93 -36.24
N ASN A 815 -22.93 -24.32 -37.26
CA ASN A 815 -24.01 -23.57 -37.84
C ASN A 815 -25.25 -24.44 -37.82
N ALA A 816 -26.38 -23.91 -37.34
CA ALA A 816 -27.68 -24.57 -37.42
C ALA A 816 -28.73 -23.58 -37.88
N GLY A 817 -29.66 -24.06 -38.68
CA GLY A 817 -30.72 -23.21 -39.21
C GLY A 817 -31.94 -23.97 -39.66
N VAL A 818 -33.02 -23.24 -39.86
CA VAL A 818 -34.29 -23.73 -40.34
C VAL A 818 -34.86 -22.78 -41.41
N ARG A 819 -35.47 -23.34 -42.47
CA ARG A 819 -36.22 -22.60 -43.48
C ARG A 819 -37.63 -23.18 -43.56
N TYR A 820 -38.61 -22.33 -43.60
CA TYR A 820 -39.99 -22.67 -43.93
C TYR A 820 -40.39 -22.04 -45.26
N SER A 821 -40.82 -22.89 -46.20
CA SER A 821 -41.23 -22.49 -47.57
C SER A 821 -42.75 -22.41 -47.65
N PHE A 822 -43.29 -21.48 -48.41
CA PHE A 822 -44.74 -21.33 -48.58
C PHE A 822 -45.08 -20.75 -49.96
#